data_a61831279d5a117f78c79c23446f861e
#
_entry.id   a61831279d5a117f78c79c23446f861e
#
_cell.length_a   1.000
_cell.length_b   1.000
_cell.length_c   1.000
_cell.angle_alpha   90.00
_cell.angle_beta   90.00
_cell.angle_gamma   90.00
#
_symmetry.space_group_name_H-M   'P 1'
#
loop_
_entity.id
_entity.type
_entity.pdbx_description
1 polymer ?
#
loop_
_entity_poly.entity_id
_entity_poly.type
_entity_poly.pdbx_seq_one_letter_code
_entity_poly.pdbx_strand_id
1 'polypeptide(L)'
;IIEVPKEFIAISNGKLVDVTKTDKTRYHWKEEHSHTAYLTSVVIGKYEEIKENYNGIDLLYYVPEDKVDKAPLSFSNTINMMKFFEEYTGVKYPYTKYAQTTVDDFIYGGMENASATTLTMDTLHDKKAHLDFTSDHLVSHELAHQWFGDLVTCRDWQHIWLNESFATYFEALSWLHSKGEDEFNYYVMQLAEEYFDEASKRYKRPIITNVYKHPDDLFDRHTYEKGACTLHMLRNFVDDSIFRRAVKLYLERFSYRNAETDDFRRCVEEVSGISLQQFFEQYLYKSGHLELKVEFEFDHYSKIATIKLIQTQNTDDGTPVYKFPVDIHIVTGGGEKQFRFNIDSKEHTFHIPLDSEPLWFSVDPDNKLLKRIDVKASKQMLIEQLKNGNTVERIYAAKALSNFSSDDVIDTLKETLLNDPLWGVSAQCAQALANIKTDAAYSALTGALDIKNPKARRAVVKAIGEFKKKESVPLLQPMLEDDDSYFVQAESALALGKSTSKEVFATLLKALRIRSFNEVIASGALTGFGELKDDIASHLLIEHSKPGKHHREREAATLALGKFAKNNDKVVDHLKQLLKDPWFRVRTNAIKAFVEAQESKAIPDIEWVAKNDIDPRVQRVAEESVIAIRESMQIPKEVTQMREEVDKLKAQNLELVQRLDK
;
A
#
# COMPACT_ATOMS: atom_id res chain seq x y z
N ILE A 1 -24.58 22.40 19.45
CA ILE A 1 -24.74 22.17 20.91
C ILE A 1 -25.01 20.71 21.13
N ILE A 2 -24.22 20.08 22.03
CA ILE A 2 -24.28 18.64 22.32
C ILE A 2 -24.43 18.48 23.83
N GLU A 3 -25.45 17.75 24.27
CA GLU A 3 -25.69 17.44 25.68
C GLU A 3 -25.41 15.96 25.94
N VAL A 4 -24.53 15.67 26.89
CA VAL A 4 -24.10 14.32 27.25
C VAL A 4 -24.17 14.07 28.75
N PRO A 5 -24.24 12.81 29.23
CA PRO A 5 -24.01 12.46 30.62
C PRO A 5 -22.68 13.02 31.12
N LYS A 6 -22.58 13.30 32.45
CA LYS A 6 -21.42 13.99 33.06
C LYS A 6 -20.07 13.30 32.83
N GLU A 7 -20.08 11.98 32.70
CA GLU A 7 -18.92 11.14 32.51
C GLU A 7 -18.38 11.13 31.06
N PHE A 8 -19.11 11.75 30.13
CA PHE A 8 -18.69 11.82 28.70
C PHE A 8 -18.26 13.24 28.35
N ILE A 9 -17.32 13.32 27.43
CA ILE A 9 -17.01 14.53 26.69
C ILE A 9 -17.58 14.44 25.28
N ALA A 10 -17.87 15.57 24.67
CA ALA A 10 -18.35 15.67 23.32
C ALA A 10 -17.41 16.56 22.51
N ILE A 11 -16.90 16.01 21.41
CA ILE A 11 -15.92 16.63 20.52
C ILE A 11 -16.59 16.89 19.18
N SER A 12 -16.34 18.07 18.58
CA SER A 12 -16.89 18.44 17.28
C SER A 12 -15.98 19.43 16.56
N ASN A 13 -16.39 19.84 15.34
CA ASN A 13 -15.71 20.82 14.50
C ASN A 13 -15.63 22.20 15.15
N GLY A 14 -14.63 22.99 14.77
CA GLY A 14 -14.48 24.39 15.15
C GLY A 14 -14.05 24.59 16.60
N LYS A 15 -14.32 25.77 17.12
CA LYS A 15 -13.89 26.21 18.47
C LYS A 15 -14.92 25.82 19.52
N LEU A 16 -14.45 25.36 20.67
CA LEU A 16 -15.28 25.22 21.87
C LEU A 16 -15.60 26.61 22.46
N VAL A 17 -16.86 26.99 22.37
CA VAL A 17 -17.33 28.33 22.84
C VAL A 17 -17.65 28.33 24.33
N ASP A 18 -18.34 27.27 24.80
CA ASP A 18 -18.78 27.15 26.19
C ASP A 18 -18.98 25.69 26.60
N VAL A 19 -18.79 25.44 27.91
CA VAL A 19 -19.11 24.17 28.55
C VAL A 19 -19.95 24.45 29.79
N THR A 20 -21.23 24.11 29.77
CA THR A 20 -22.14 24.25 30.91
C THR A 20 -22.36 22.89 31.56
N LYS A 21 -22.08 22.79 32.90
CA LYS A 21 -22.25 21.57 33.68
C LYS A 21 -23.44 21.70 34.62
N THR A 22 -24.47 20.87 34.40
CA THR A 22 -25.68 20.77 35.27
C THR A 22 -25.87 19.31 35.72
N ASP A 23 -27.05 18.75 35.56
CA ASP A 23 -27.30 17.29 35.62
C ASP A 23 -26.67 16.54 34.43
N LYS A 24 -26.48 17.24 33.34
CA LYS A 24 -25.71 16.84 32.15
C LYS A 24 -24.59 17.83 31.87
N THR A 25 -23.68 17.50 30.97
CA THR A 25 -22.69 18.41 30.41
C THR A 25 -23.12 18.83 29.00
N ARG A 26 -23.17 20.13 28.78
CA ARG A 26 -23.54 20.73 27.52
C ARG A 26 -22.31 21.39 26.90
N TYR A 27 -21.94 20.97 25.70
CA TYR A 27 -20.85 21.52 24.91
C TYR A 27 -21.39 22.38 23.77
N HIS A 28 -20.85 23.60 23.61
CA HIS A 28 -21.17 24.48 22.50
C HIS A 28 -19.96 24.64 21.57
N TRP A 29 -19.97 23.94 20.46
CA TRP A 29 -18.97 24.05 19.41
C TRP A 29 -19.46 24.99 18.33
N LYS A 30 -18.53 25.74 17.71
CA LYS A 30 -18.82 26.66 16.58
C LYS A 30 -17.72 26.55 15.54
N GLU A 31 -18.08 26.09 14.36
CA GLU A 31 -17.25 26.24 13.15
C GLU A 31 -17.68 27.55 12.45
N GLU A 32 -16.68 28.38 12.10
CA GLU A 32 -16.94 29.72 11.52
C GLU A 32 -16.97 29.69 9.99
N HIS A 33 -16.34 28.67 9.39
CA HIS A 33 -16.28 28.50 7.96
C HIS A 33 -17.33 27.51 7.46
N SER A 34 -17.92 27.81 6.30
CA SER A 34 -18.79 26.86 5.63
C SER A 34 -17.99 25.66 5.15
N HIS A 35 -18.49 24.46 5.39
CA HIS A 35 -17.90 23.21 4.92
C HIS A 35 -18.99 22.24 4.50
N THR A 36 -18.62 21.20 3.78
CA THR A 36 -19.53 20.17 3.31
C THR A 36 -20.05 19.35 4.51
N ALA A 37 -21.30 18.92 4.46
CA ALA A 37 -21.97 18.26 5.59
C ALA A 37 -21.27 16.96 6.03
N TYR A 38 -20.67 16.21 5.13
CA TYR A 38 -19.96 14.96 5.45
C TYR A 38 -18.70 15.18 6.31
N LEU A 39 -18.15 16.39 6.32
CA LEU A 39 -17.00 16.77 7.16
C LEU A 39 -17.40 17.12 8.61
N THR A 40 -18.70 17.15 8.91
CA THR A 40 -19.17 17.38 10.27
C THR A 40 -18.98 16.15 11.12
N SER A 41 -18.36 16.30 12.30
CA SER A 41 -18.14 15.22 13.26
C SER A 41 -18.79 15.49 14.61
N VAL A 42 -19.26 14.41 15.23
CA VAL A 42 -19.63 14.38 16.64
C VAL A 42 -19.08 13.09 17.24
N VAL A 43 -18.11 13.22 18.13
CA VAL A 43 -17.58 12.09 18.89
C VAL A 43 -17.94 12.27 20.37
N ILE A 44 -18.51 11.23 20.97
CA ILE A 44 -18.92 11.22 22.38
C ILE A 44 -18.30 10.00 23.05
N GLY A 45 -17.59 10.21 24.16
CA GLY A 45 -16.94 9.10 24.86
C GLY A 45 -16.24 9.54 26.14
N LYS A 46 -15.56 8.57 26.75
CA LYS A 46 -14.64 8.79 27.87
C LYS A 46 -13.24 8.93 27.31
N TYR A 47 -12.78 10.16 27.23
CA TYR A 47 -11.48 10.50 26.65
C TYR A 47 -10.67 11.36 27.61
N GLU A 48 -9.37 11.19 27.57
CA GLU A 48 -8.40 12.14 28.08
C GLU A 48 -7.98 13.09 26.96
N GLU A 49 -7.88 14.38 27.27
CA GLU A 49 -7.40 15.41 26.35
C GLU A 49 -5.94 15.68 26.60
N ILE A 50 -5.12 15.51 25.56
CA ILE A 50 -3.72 15.93 25.53
C ILE A 50 -3.65 17.15 24.63
N LYS A 51 -3.01 18.22 25.10
CA LYS A 51 -2.98 19.51 24.40
C LYS A 51 -1.55 19.95 24.09
N GLU A 52 -1.33 20.37 22.86
CA GLU A 52 -0.15 21.08 22.40
C GLU A 52 -0.59 22.40 21.74
N ASN A 53 0.36 23.27 21.41
CA ASN A 53 0.07 24.51 20.69
C ASN A 53 1.12 24.77 19.60
N TYR A 54 0.64 25.11 18.42
CA TYR A 54 1.47 25.53 17.31
C TYR A 54 1.00 26.88 16.76
N ASN A 55 1.78 27.92 16.96
CA ASN A 55 1.50 29.28 16.44
C ASN A 55 0.09 29.81 16.81
N GLY A 56 -0.41 29.48 17.99
CA GLY A 56 -1.74 29.89 18.45
C GLY A 56 -2.86 28.94 18.07
N ILE A 57 -2.58 27.87 17.31
CA ILE A 57 -3.50 26.79 16.99
C ILE A 57 -3.40 25.75 18.10
N ASP A 58 -4.53 25.42 18.72
CA ASP A 58 -4.61 24.33 19.70
C ASP A 58 -4.62 22.98 18.96
N LEU A 59 -3.64 22.13 19.27
CA LEU A 59 -3.59 20.73 18.84
C LEU A 59 -4.10 19.85 19.97
N LEU A 60 -5.17 19.13 19.73
CA LEU A 60 -5.89 18.35 20.73
C LEU A 60 -5.90 16.88 20.35
N TYR A 61 -5.43 16.02 21.25
CA TYR A 61 -5.45 14.57 21.02
C TYR A 61 -6.38 13.95 22.07
N TYR A 62 -7.45 13.33 21.60
CA TYR A 62 -8.44 12.67 22.42
C TYR A 62 -8.27 11.16 22.34
N VAL A 63 -7.85 10.56 23.43
CA VAL A 63 -7.55 9.13 23.52
C VAL A 63 -8.23 8.52 24.74
N PRO A 64 -8.57 7.20 24.74
CA PRO A 64 -9.05 6.53 25.94
C PRO A 64 -8.05 6.61 27.10
N GLU A 65 -8.54 6.67 28.34
CA GLU A 65 -7.73 6.78 29.55
C GLU A 65 -6.66 5.70 29.67
N ASP A 66 -6.99 4.46 29.28
CA ASP A 66 -6.08 3.31 29.33
C ASP A 66 -5.00 3.30 28.21
N LYS A 67 -5.00 4.30 27.32
CA LYS A 67 -4.08 4.41 26.16
C LYS A 67 -3.33 5.74 26.08
N VAL A 68 -3.44 6.57 27.10
CA VAL A 68 -2.79 7.90 27.18
C VAL A 68 -1.28 7.81 27.00
N ASP A 69 -0.65 6.75 27.51
CA ASP A 69 0.78 6.51 27.39
C ASP A 69 1.28 6.31 25.96
N LYS A 70 0.41 5.95 25.03
CA LYS A 70 0.74 5.71 23.60
C LYS A 70 0.62 6.98 22.75
N ALA A 71 -0.21 7.93 23.17
CA ALA A 71 -0.48 9.14 22.40
C ALA A 71 0.76 9.98 22.07
N PRO A 72 1.71 10.24 23.01
CA PRO A 72 2.90 11.02 22.70
C PRO A 72 3.76 10.44 21.59
N LEU A 73 3.83 9.10 21.47
CA LEU A 73 4.55 8.43 20.39
C LEU A 73 3.77 8.49 19.09
N SER A 74 2.46 8.22 19.16
CA SER A 74 1.61 8.09 17.97
C SER A 74 1.34 9.44 17.26
N PHE A 75 1.42 10.56 17.98
CA PHE A 75 1.17 11.91 17.43
C PHE A 75 2.40 12.81 17.42
N SER A 76 3.60 12.26 17.71
CA SER A 76 4.85 13.02 17.89
C SER A 76 5.21 13.95 16.74
N ASN A 77 4.80 13.62 15.52
CA ASN A 77 5.18 14.34 14.30
C ASN A 77 4.12 15.33 13.80
N THR A 78 2.95 15.44 14.45
CA THR A 78 1.84 16.29 13.97
C THR A 78 2.25 17.74 13.74
N ILE A 79 3.01 18.35 14.67
CA ILE A 79 3.51 19.74 14.53
C ILE A 79 4.45 19.86 13.35
N ASN A 80 5.36 18.91 13.18
CA ASN A 80 6.32 18.93 12.06
C ASN A 80 5.62 18.81 10.71
N MET A 81 4.61 17.93 10.61
CA MET A 81 3.79 17.77 9.42
C MET A 81 3.01 19.05 9.10
N MET A 82 2.36 19.67 10.08
CA MET A 82 1.62 20.92 9.92
C MET A 82 2.53 22.04 9.43
N LYS A 83 3.71 22.20 10.04
CA LYS A 83 4.73 23.16 9.61
C LYS A 83 5.16 22.91 8.16
N PHE A 84 5.46 21.67 7.82
CA PHE A 84 5.86 21.31 6.48
C PHE A 84 4.75 21.62 5.46
N PHE A 85 3.49 21.28 5.73
CA PHE A 85 2.39 21.55 4.82
C PHE A 85 2.14 23.05 4.64
N GLU A 86 2.23 23.86 5.70
CA GLU A 86 2.18 25.31 5.58
C GLU A 86 3.31 25.86 4.69
N GLU A 87 4.53 25.38 4.89
CA GLU A 87 5.70 25.80 4.11
C GLU A 87 5.62 25.35 2.65
N TYR A 88 5.18 24.12 2.40
CA TYR A 88 5.09 23.55 1.06
C TYR A 88 3.99 24.19 0.24
N THR A 89 2.79 24.30 0.80
CA THR A 89 1.61 24.88 0.12
C THR A 89 1.67 26.42 0.05
N GLY A 90 2.45 27.06 0.94
CA GLY A 90 2.45 28.51 1.12
C GLY A 90 1.11 29.07 1.68
N VAL A 91 0.25 28.21 2.23
CA VAL A 91 -1.06 28.53 2.81
C VAL A 91 -1.08 28.04 4.27
N LYS A 92 -1.41 28.95 5.20
CA LYS A 92 -1.52 28.61 6.63
C LYS A 92 -2.63 27.61 6.90
N TYR A 93 -2.50 26.86 7.99
CA TYR A 93 -3.57 25.98 8.47
C TYR A 93 -4.87 26.80 8.63
N PRO A 94 -6.00 26.32 8.04
CA PRO A 94 -7.15 27.20 7.82
C PRO A 94 -8.10 27.32 9.01
N TYR A 95 -7.93 26.51 10.09
CA TYR A 95 -8.87 26.43 11.18
C TYR A 95 -8.28 26.93 12.52
N THR A 96 -9.12 27.10 13.54
CA THR A 96 -8.72 27.66 14.86
C THR A 96 -8.13 26.62 15.79
N LYS A 97 -8.39 25.32 15.55
CA LYS A 97 -7.82 24.17 16.26
C LYS A 97 -7.60 23.02 15.31
N TYR A 98 -6.81 22.04 15.71
CA TYR A 98 -6.75 20.73 15.08
C TYR A 98 -6.91 19.65 16.15
N ALA A 99 -8.01 18.90 16.10
CA ALA A 99 -8.24 17.78 16.99
C ALA A 99 -8.06 16.46 16.25
N GLN A 100 -7.49 15.46 16.93
CA GLN A 100 -7.38 14.07 16.47
C GLN A 100 -8.01 13.19 17.56
N THR A 101 -9.05 12.46 17.21
CA THR A 101 -9.79 11.62 18.14
C THR A 101 -9.73 10.16 17.69
N THR A 102 -9.19 9.27 18.54
CA THR A 102 -9.17 7.83 18.24
C THR A 102 -10.46 7.17 18.72
N VAL A 103 -11.08 6.38 17.84
CA VAL A 103 -12.35 5.70 18.12
C VAL A 103 -12.26 4.21 17.85
N ASP A 104 -12.98 3.42 18.65
CA ASP A 104 -13.20 2.01 18.37
C ASP A 104 -14.27 1.83 17.29
N ASP A 105 -14.30 0.63 16.69
CA ASP A 105 -15.32 0.21 15.72
C ASP A 105 -15.47 1.19 14.55
N PHE A 106 -14.34 1.68 14.06
CA PHE A 106 -14.29 2.63 12.96
C PHE A 106 -13.96 1.91 11.63
N ILE A 107 -14.83 2.10 10.65
CA ILE A 107 -14.77 1.34 9.40
C ILE A 107 -13.67 1.83 8.43
N TYR A 108 -13.16 3.05 8.64
CA TYR A 108 -12.06 3.66 7.88
C TYR A 108 -10.77 3.69 8.72
N GLY A 109 -9.65 4.00 8.09
CA GLY A 109 -8.41 4.31 8.81
C GLY A 109 -8.52 5.63 9.55
N GLY A 110 -8.93 6.66 8.83
CA GLY A 110 -9.22 8.00 9.30
C GLY A 110 -10.42 8.61 8.59
N MET A 111 -10.80 9.80 9.01
CA MET A 111 -11.79 10.67 8.38
C MET A 111 -11.38 12.11 8.68
N GLU A 112 -11.26 12.87 7.63
CA GLU A 112 -10.73 14.23 7.60
C GLU A 112 -11.65 15.30 8.20
N ASN A 113 -12.61 14.96 9.05
CA ASN A 113 -13.56 15.94 9.57
C ASN A 113 -12.91 17.29 9.89
N ALA A 114 -13.41 18.37 9.27
CA ALA A 114 -12.79 19.69 9.32
C ALA A 114 -12.45 20.12 10.74
N SER A 115 -11.17 20.39 11.04
CA SER A 115 -10.60 20.73 12.33
C SER A 115 -10.75 19.66 13.44
N ALA A 116 -11.32 18.48 13.16
CA ALA A 116 -11.66 17.45 14.15
C ALA A 116 -11.56 16.03 13.60
N THR A 117 -10.40 15.69 13.05
CA THR A 117 -10.08 14.39 12.46
C THR A 117 -10.43 13.22 13.38
N THR A 118 -11.10 12.23 12.83
CA THR A 118 -11.42 10.97 13.51
C THR A 118 -10.47 9.89 13.01
N LEU A 119 -9.85 9.13 13.91
CA LEU A 119 -8.86 8.09 13.61
C LEU A 119 -9.28 6.75 14.20
N THR A 120 -8.90 5.67 13.53
CA THR A 120 -9.02 4.34 14.14
C THR A 120 -8.15 4.20 15.38
N MET A 121 -8.58 3.34 16.33
CA MET A 121 -7.80 2.99 17.51
C MET A 121 -6.44 2.35 17.17
N ASP A 122 -6.31 1.76 15.98
CA ASP A 122 -5.07 1.19 15.46
C ASP A 122 -3.94 2.23 15.29
N THR A 123 -4.25 3.53 15.33
CA THR A 123 -3.28 4.63 15.35
C THR A 123 -2.38 4.59 16.59
N LEU A 124 -2.94 4.20 17.74
CA LEU A 124 -2.24 4.20 19.03
C LEU A 124 -1.35 2.97 19.17
N HIS A 125 -0.05 3.15 19.16
CA HIS A 125 0.92 2.08 19.21
C HIS A 125 1.99 2.28 20.29
N ASP A 126 2.62 1.17 20.71
CA ASP A 126 3.67 1.16 21.71
C ASP A 126 5.08 1.20 21.08
N LYS A 127 6.12 1.28 21.92
CA LYS A 127 7.52 1.37 21.49
C LYS A 127 7.99 0.15 20.70
N LYS A 128 7.48 -1.05 20.99
CA LYS A 128 7.85 -2.26 20.28
C LYS A 128 7.24 -2.27 18.87
N ALA A 129 5.98 -1.86 18.73
CA ALA A 129 5.35 -1.67 17.42
C ALA A 129 6.07 -0.60 16.60
N HIS A 130 6.54 0.49 17.25
CA HIS A 130 7.21 1.62 16.58
C HIS A 130 8.52 1.25 15.88
N LEU A 131 9.09 0.09 16.14
CA LEU A 131 10.32 -0.37 15.46
C LEU A 131 10.14 -0.50 13.94
N ASP A 132 8.96 -0.92 13.49
CA ASP A 132 8.65 -1.07 12.05
C ASP A 132 7.22 -0.69 11.66
N PHE A 133 6.52 0.00 12.55
CA PHE A 133 5.22 0.63 12.31
C PHE A 133 5.25 2.09 12.76
N THR A 134 4.51 2.97 12.08
CA THR A 134 4.26 4.34 12.51
C THR A 134 2.86 4.76 12.11
N SER A 135 2.23 5.60 12.92
CA SER A 135 0.97 6.27 12.59
C SER A 135 1.15 7.46 11.64
N ASP A 136 2.39 7.86 11.35
CA ASP A 136 2.71 9.06 10.57
C ASP A 136 2.04 9.07 9.19
N HIS A 137 1.91 7.90 8.56
CA HIS A 137 1.21 7.75 7.28
C HIS A 137 -0.22 8.29 7.39
N LEU A 138 -1.01 7.70 8.30
CA LEU A 138 -2.41 8.09 8.49
C LEU A 138 -2.54 9.52 9.00
N VAL A 139 -1.74 9.90 10.01
CA VAL A 139 -1.77 11.25 10.59
C VAL A 139 -1.46 12.32 9.56
N SER A 140 -0.45 12.11 8.69
CA SER A 140 -0.11 13.08 7.64
C SER A 140 -1.16 13.13 6.53
N HIS A 141 -1.76 11.99 6.18
CA HIS A 141 -2.85 11.90 5.22
C HIS A 141 -4.06 12.74 5.68
N GLU A 142 -4.57 12.47 6.88
CA GLU A 142 -5.72 13.17 7.45
C GLU A 142 -5.44 14.66 7.72
N LEU A 143 -4.20 15.00 8.06
CA LEU A 143 -3.82 16.40 8.21
C LEU A 143 -3.75 17.12 6.86
N ALA A 144 -3.28 16.46 5.79
CA ALA A 144 -3.22 17.05 4.46
C ALA A 144 -4.63 17.39 3.93
N HIS A 145 -5.61 16.60 4.28
CA HIS A 145 -7.00 16.86 3.94
C HIS A 145 -7.52 18.20 4.46
N GLN A 146 -6.97 18.75 5.53
CA GLN A 146 -7.37 20.06 6.03
C GLN A 146 -7.16 21.18 5.00
N TRP A 147 -6.28 20.97 4.00
CA TRP A 147 -6.13 21.81 2.80
C TRP A 147 -6.87 21.22 1.60
N PHE A 148 -6.78 19.89 1.37
CA PHE A 148 -7.28 19.18 0.20
C PHE A 148 -8.47 18.28 0.59
N GLY A 149 -9.65 18.81 0.56
CA GLY A 149 -10.88 18.17 1.01
C GLY A 149 -11.70 19.09 1.89
N ASP A 150 -11.06 19.78 2.82
CA ASP A 150 -11.72 20.66 3.78
C ASP A 150 -11.70 22.13 3.35
N LEU A 151 -10.50 22.73 3.19
CA LEU A 151 -10.37 24.10 2.70
C LEU A 151 -10.88 24.22 1.26
N VAL A 152 -10.51 23.26 0.41
CA VAL A 152 -11.02 23.15 -0.96
C VAL A 152 -11.60 21.75 -1.10
N THR A 153 -12.92 21.66 -1.27
CA THR A 153 -13.64 20.38 -1.41
C THR A 153 -13.93 20.10 -2.89
N CYS A 154 -13.84 18.86 -3.33
CA CYS A 154 -14.30 18.49 -4.66
C CYS A 154 -15.78 18.84 -4.86
N ARG A 155 -16.18 19.26 -6.06
CA ARG A 155 -17.55 19.69 -6.35
C ARG A 155 -18.56 18.55 -6.32
N ASP A 156 -18.15 17.39 -6.83
CA ASP A 156 -18.91 16.16 -6.78
C ASP A 156 -17.95 14.95 -6.75
N TRP A 157 -18.49 13.76 -6.53
CA TRP A 157 -17.70 12.56 -6.26
C TRP A 157 -16.80 12.13 -7.43
N GLN A 158 -17.12 12.47 -8.68
CA GLN A 158 -16.24 12.15 -9.82
C GLN A 158 -14.88 12.84 -9.72
N HIS A 159 -14.79 13.93 -8.96
CA HIS A 159 -13.56 14.70 -8.72
C HIS A 159 -12.90 14.40 -7.36
N ILE A 160 -13.30 13.32 -6.68
CA ILE A 160 -12.81 12.96 -5.33
C ILE A 160 -11.28 12.83 -5.26
N TRP A 161 -10.61 12.60 -6.37
CA TRP A 161 -9.16 12.59 -6.46
C TRP A 161 -8.51 13.92 -6.01
N LEU A 162 -9.23 15.04 -6.12
CA LEU A 162 -8.78 16.35 -5.62
C LEU A 162 -8.65 16.38 -4.08
N ASN A 163 -9.36 15.49 -3.40
CA ASN A 163 -9.21 15.28 -1.96
C ASN A 163 -8.17 14.17 -1.73
N GLU A 164 -8.45 12.96 -2.13
CA GLU A 164 -7.73 11.75 -1.75
C GLU A 164 -6.35 11.59 -2.37
N SER A 165 -6.23 11.87 -3.68
CA SER A 165 -4.92 11.77 -4.32
C SER A 165 -3.95 12.82 -3.81
N PHE A 166 -4.46 14.03 -3.49
CA PHE A 166 -3.64 15.06 -2.87
C PHE A 166 -3.21 14.67 -1.46
N ALA A 167 -4.14 14.17 -0.63
CA ALA A 167 -3.80 13.72 0.73
C ALA A 167 -2.75 12.60 0.68
N THR A 168 -2.92 11.59 -0.17
CA THR A 168 -1.95 10.51 -0.36
C THR A 168 -0.60 11.02 -0.88
N TYR A 169 -0.60 11.97 -1.81
CA TYR A 169 0.65 12.52 -2.31
C TYR A 169 1.36 13.42 -1.30
N PHE A 170 0.60 14.21 -0.52
CA PHE A 170 1.16 15.05 0.56
C PHE A 170 1.65 14.19 1.74
N GLU A 171 1.04 13.05 1.99
CA GLU A 171 1.60 12.02 2.86
C GLU A 171 2.99 11.60 2.36
N ALA A 172 3.13 11.25 1.06
CA ALA A 172 4.42 10.92 0.47
C ALA A 172 5.43 12.08 0.57
N LEU A 173 5.01 13.32 0.32
CA LEU A 173 5.87 14.51 0.45
C LEU A 173 6.31 14.76 1.91
N SER A 174 5.47 14.42 2.90
CA SER A 174 5.85 14.42 4.31
C SER A 174 6.98 13.43 4.60
N TRP A 175 6.97 12.28 3.93
CA TRP A 175 8.08 11.31 3.97
C TRP A 175 9.35 11.85 3.33
N LEU A 176 9.24 12.49 2.17
CA LEU A 176 10.38 13.17 1.55
C LEU A 176 11.05 14.16 2.53
N HIS A 177 10.22 14.95 3.22
CA HIS A 177 10.69 15.93 4.18
C HIS A 177 11.35 15.31 5.42
N SER A 178 10.76 14.24 5.96
CA SER A 178 11.16 13.67 7.26
C SER A 178 12.16 12.51 7.16
N LYS A 179 12.17 11.77 6.06
CA LYS A 179 12.97 10.53 5.86
C LYS A 179 13.93 10.60 4.68
N GLY A 180 13.79 11.62 3.81
CA GLY A 180 14.63 11.79 2.63
C GLY A 180 14.14 11.10 1.38
N GLU A 181 14.92 11.28 0.32
CA GLU A 181 14.55 10.93 -1.05
C GLU A 181 14.43 9.42 -1.27
N ASP A 182 15.27 8.62 -0.65
CA ASP A 182 15.28 7.16 -0.80
C ASP A 182 13.99 6.54 -0.26
N GLU A 183 13.57 6.89 0.95
CA GLU A 183 12.32 6.44 1.55
C GLU A 183 11.10 6.94 0.75
N PHE A 184 11.15 8.18 0.27
CA PHE A 184 10.10 8.75 -0.58
C PHE A 184 9.95 7.98 -1.90
N ASN A 185 11.05 7.76 -2.63
CA ASN A 185 11.02 7.03 -3.89
C ASN A 185 10.50 5.61 -3.69
N TYR A 186 10.97 4.94 -2.63
CA TYR A 186 10.48 3.60 -2.29
C TYR A 186 8.98 3.62 -1.98
N TYR A 187 8.49 4.62 -1.23
CA TYR A 187 7.07 4.75 -0.93
C TYR A 187 6.22 4.99 -2.19
N VAL A 188 6.65 5.87 -3.10
CA VAL A 188 5.96 6.08 -4.39
C VAL A 188 5.94 4.79 -5.22
N MET A 189 7.02 3.99 -5.21
CA MET A 189 7.02 2.67 -5.86
C MET A 189 6.01 1.70 -5.23
N GLN A 190 5.85 1.73 -3.90
CA GLN A 190 4.83 0.92 -3.22
C GLN A 190 3.40 1.34 -3.61
N LEU A 191 3.12 2.64 -3.66
CA LEU A 191 1.82 3.15 -4.15
C LEU A 191 1.54 2.64 -5.58
N ALA A 192 2.54 2.70 -6.47
CA ALA A 192 2.39 2.19 -7.83
C ALA A 192 2.08 0.68 -7.86
N GLU A 193 2.79 -0.13 -7.07
CA GLU A 193 2.57 -1.59 -7.01
C GLU A 193 1.18 -1.93 -6.43
N GLU A 194 0.68 -1.19 -5.44
CA GLU A 194 -0.67 -1.37 -4.90
C GLU A 194 -1.75 -1.08 -5.96
N TYR A 195 -1.59 -0.01 -6.73
CA TYR A 195 -2.45 0.26 -7.87
C TYR A 195 -2.36 -0.83 -8.94
N PHE A 196 -1.16 -1.27 -9.31
CA PHE A 196 -0.98 -2.33 -10.31
C PHE A 196 -1.60 -3.66 -9.88
N ASP A 197 -1.55 -3.97 -8.59
CA ASP A 197 -2.18 -5.17 -8.05
C ASP A 197 -3.71 -5.14 -8.25
N GLU A 198 -4.37 -4.03 -7.91
CA GLU A 198 -5.80 -3.88 -8.15
C GLU A 198 -6.15 -3.89 -9.64
N ALA A 199 -5.42 -3.12 -10.46
CA ALA A 199 -5.64 -3.02 -11.90
C ALA A 199 -5.50 -4.37 -12.62
N SER A 200 -4.64 -5.27 -12.14
CA SER A 200 -4.43 -6.59 -12.72
C SER A 200 -5.41 -7.66 -12.22
N LYS A 201 -5.87 -7.56 -10.96
CA LYS A 201 -6.70 -8.59 -10.32
C LYS A 201 -8.20 -8.30 -10.34
N ARG A 202 -8.57 -7.04 -10.49
CA ARG A 202 -9.97 -6.63 -10.39
C ARG A 202 -10.45 -5.87 -11.62
N TYR A 203 -10.12 -4.60 -11.73
CA TYR A 203 -10.59 -3.74 -12.83
C TYR A 203 -9.65 -2.56 -13.06
N LYS A 204 -9.79 -1.97 -14.24
CA LYS A 204 -9.20 -0.67 -14.61
C LYS A 204 -10.30 0.34 -14.87
N ARG A 205 -10.16 1.54 -14.34
CA ARG A 205 -11.03 2.68 -14.62
C ARG A 205 -10.21 3.98 -14.77
N PRO A 206 -10.76 5.04 -15.38
CA PRO A 206 -10.21 6.38 -15.25
C PRO A 206 -10.21 6.83 -13.79
N ILE A 207 -9.30 7.73 -13.42
CA ILE A 207 -9.35 8.39 -12.09
C ILE A 207 -10.65 9.17 -11.98
N ILE A 208 -10.98 9.94 -13.00
CA ILE A 208 -12.20 10.72 -13.09
C ILE A 208 -13.25 9.91 -13.85
N THR A 209 -14.34 9.59 -13.18
CA THR A 209 -15.45 8.86 -13.77
C THR A 209 -16.77 9.24 -13.10
N ASN A 210 -17.84 9.31 -13.88
CA ASN A 210 -19.22 9.45 -13.39
C ASN A 210 -19.98 8.11 -13.44
N VAL A 211 -19.28 7.02 -13.72
CA VAL A 211 -19.85 5.68 -13.79
C VAL A 211 -19.54 4.94 -12.50
N TYR A 212 -20.44 5.01 -11.54
CA TYR A 212 -20.38 4.29 -10.25
C TYR A 212 -21.82 4.08 -9.72
N LYS A 213 -22.01 3.04 -8.92
CA LYS A 213 -23.32 2.77 -8.28
C LYS A 213 -23.47 3.56 -6.98
N HIS A 214 -22.39 3.64 -6.20
CA HIS A 214 -22.33 4.34 -4.92
C HIS A 214 -21.02 5.12 -4.85
N PRO A 215 -20.96 6.30 -4.17
CA PRO A 215 -19.72 7.05 -3.99
C PRO A 215 -18.55 6.21 -3.47
N ASP A 216 -18.80 5.26 -2.56
CA ASP A 216 -17.79 4.33 -2.02
C ASP A 216 -17.07 3.50 -3.09
N ASP A 217 -17.65 3.36 -4.28
CA ASP A 217 -17.00 2.67 -5.40
C ASP A 217 -15.78 3.43 -5.93
N LEU A 218 -15.71 4.73 -5.65
CA LEU A 218 -14.61 5.60 -6.08
C LEU A 218 -13.43 5.63 -5.10
N PHE A 219 -13.61 5.11 -3.87
CA PHE A 219 -12.56 5.05 -2.85
C PHE A 219 -11.74 3.74 -3.02
N ASP A 220 -10.93 3.72 -4.07
CA ASP A 220 -10.12 2.58 -4.51
C ASP A 220 -8.70 3.01 -4.87
N ARG A 221 -7.87 2.07 -5.31
CA ARG A 221 -6.46 2.31 -5.68
C ARG A 221 -6.29 3.23 -6.90
N HIS A 222 -7.34 3.50 -7.65
CA HIS A 222 -7.31 4.47 -8.74
C HIS A 222 -7.36 5.90 -8.22
N THR A 223 -8.20 6.14 -7.22
CA THR A 223 -8.32 7.46 -6.59
C THR A 223 -7.14 7.79 -5.69
N TYR A 224 -6.70 6.86 -4.85
CA TYR A 224 -5.61 7.09 -3.90
C TYR A 224 -4.24 6.98 -4.58
N GLU A 225 -3.82 5.79 -4.92
CA GLU A 225 -2.45 5.48 -5.31
C GLU A 225 -2.13 5.91 -6.74
N LYS A 226 -2.97 5.57 -7.73
CA LYS A 226 -2.77 6.04 -9.11
C LYS A 226 -2.83 7.57 -9.18
N GLY A 227 -3.77 8.17 -8.44
CA GLY A 227 -3.91 9.63 -8.39
C GLY A 227 -2.68 10.30 -7.78
N ALA A 228 -2.15 9.79 -6.66
CA ALA A 228 -0.91 10.28 -6.04
C ALA A 228 0.29 10.15 -6.98
N CYS A 229 0.45 9.00 -7.65
CA CYS A 229 1.48 8.81 -8.67
C CYS A 229 1.30 9.78 -9.86
N THR A 230 0.06 10.11 -10.24
CA THR A 230 -0.20 11.09 -11.30
C THR A 230 0.19 12.51 -10.86
N LEU A 231 -0.04 12.89 -9.59
CA LEU A 231 0.46 14.15 -9.03
C LEU A 231 1.99 14.18 -8.98
N HIS A 232 2.63 13.05 -8.66
CA HIS A 232 4.07 12.90 -8.72
C HIS A 232 4.61 13.13 -10.14
N MET A 233 3.97 12.51 -11.14
CA MET A 233 4.29 12.74 -12.55
C MET A 233 4.13 14.22 -12.94
N LEU A 234 3.02 14.86 -12.54
CA LEU A 234 2.75 16.27 -12.83
C LEU A 234 3.81 17.18 -12.21
N ARG A 235 4.17 16.97 -10.94
CA ARG A 235 5.22 17.71 -10.24
C ARG A 235 6.56 17.63 -10.99
N ASN A 236 6.95 16.44 -11.45
CA ASN A 236 8.17 16.24 -12.24
C ASN A 236 8.08 16.80 -13.67
N PHE A 237 6.86 16.89 -14.23
CA PHE A 237 6.63 17.42 -15.56
C PHE A 237 6.75 18.94 -15.61
N VAL A 238 6.25 19.66 -14.57
CA VAL A 238 6.25 21.13 -14.53
C VAL A 238 7.35 21.73 -13.63
N ASP A 239 8.14 20.92 -12.95
CA ASP A 239 9.07 21.23 -11.89
C ASP A 239 8.41 21.57 -10.53
N ASP A 240 9.09 21.18 -9.42
CA ASP A 240 8.60 21.34 -8.04
C ASP A 240 8.19 22.79 -7.71
N SER A 241 9.02 23.76 -8.13
CA SER A 241 8.76 25.19 -7.84
C SER A 241 7.48 25.70 -8.51
N ILE A 242 7.18 25.21 -9.72
CA ILE A 242 5.96 25.53 -10.45
C ILE A 242 4.77 24.82 -9.81
N PHE A 243 4.92 23.53 -9.50
CA PHE A 243 3.90 22.74 -8.83
C PHE A 243 3.46 23.39 -7.52
N ARG A 244 4.40 23.78 -6.66
CA ARG A 244 4.13 24.45 -5.38
C ARG A 244 3.37 25.77 -5.56
N ARG A 245 3.77 26.61 -6.53
CA ARG A 245 3.06 27.86 -6.83
C ARG A 245 1.65 27.62 -7.36
N ALA A 246 1.47 26.57 -8.17
CA ALA A 246 0.15 26.21 -8.69
C ALA A 246 -0.76 25.67 -7.58
N VAL A 247 -0.24 24.85 -6.67
CA VAL A 247 -0.95 24.37 -5.48
C VAL A 247 -1.38 25.57 -4.61
N LYS A 248 -0.46 26.50 -4.35
CA LYS A 248 -0.79 27.72 -3.60
C LYS A 248 -1.93 28.51 -4.27
N LEU A 249 -1.81 28.76 -5.57
CA LEU A 249 -2.82 29.48 -6.34
C LEU A 249 -4.20 28.80 -6.29
N TYR A 250 -4.21 27.45 -6.41
CA TYR A 250 -5.41 26.64 -6.30
C TYR A 250 -6.07 26.77 -4.92
N LEU A 251 -5.33 26.60 -3.84
CA LEU A 251 -5.82 26.70 -2.48
C LEU A 251 -6.31 28.12 -2.14
N GLU A 252 -5.60 29.17 -2.56
CA GLU A 252 -6.01 30.56 -2.34
C GLU A 252 -7.29 30.92 -3.14
N ARG A 253 -7.37 30.48 -4.40
CA ARG A 253 -8.49 30.80 -5.31
C ARG A 253 -9.79 30.12 -4.89
N PHE A 254 -9.70 28.89 -4.39
CA PHE A 254 -10.86 28.09 -4.04
C PHE A 254 -11.05 27.90 -2.54
N SER A 255 -10.37 28.69 -1.69
CA SER A 255 -10.54 28.65 -0.22
C SER A 255 -12.01 28.66 0.19
N TYR A 256 -12.42 27.66 0.99
CA TYR A 256 -13.79 27.46 1.47
C TYR A 256 -14.83 27.32 0.36
N ARG A 257 -14.41 26.77 -0.78
CA ARG A 257 -15.25 26.55 -1.97
C ARG A 257 -15.05 25.15 -2.53
N ASN A 258 -15.89 24.83 -3.51
CA ASN A 258 -15.77 23.60 -4.28
C ASN A 258 -14.95 23.84 -5.55
N ALA A 259 -14.21 22.80 -5.99
CA ALA A 259 -13.42 22.82 -7.20
C ALA A 259 -13.64 21.56 -8.04
N GLU A 260 -13.41 21.68 -9.34
CA GLU A 260 -13.39 20.59 -10.31
C GLU A 260 -11.94 20.34 -10.78
N THR A 261 -11.70 19.21 -11.43
CA THR A 261 -10.40 18.86 -12.00
C THR A 261 -9.83 19.96 -12.92
N ASP A 262 -10.66 20.56 -13.76
CA ASP A 262 -10.25 21.63 -14.67
C ASP A 262 -9.83 22.90 -13.94
N ASP A 263 -10.36 23.16 -12.75
CA ASP A 263 -9.96 24.31 -11.95
C ASP A 263 -8.50 24.18 -11.49
N PHE A 264 -8.12 22.99 -11.02
CA PHE A 264 -6.72 22.72 -10.69
C PHE A 264 -5.82 22.73 -11.94
N ARG A 265 -6.24 22.10 -13.05
CA ARG A 265 -5.51 22.12 -14.31
C ARG A 265 -5.21 23.56 -14.74
N ARG A 266 -6.22 24.44 -14.73
CA ARG A 266 -6.06 25.86 -15.10
C ARG A 266 -5.09 26.60 -14.19
N CYS A 267 -5.07 26.31 -12.88
CA CYS A 267 -4.10 26.90 -11.97
C CYS A 267 -2.67 26.49 -12.34
N VAL A 268 -2.46 25.20 -12.70
CA VAL A 268 -1.13 24.75 -13.13
C VAL A 268 -0.74 25.35 -14.48
N GLU A 269 -1.65 25.43 -15.45
CA GLU A 269 -1.42 26.06 -16.77
C GLU A 269 -1.10 27.54 -16.64
N GLU A 270 -1.80 28.27 -15.75
CA GLU A 270 -1.57 29.71 -15.51
C GLU A 270 -0.16 29.97 -14.95
N VAL A 271 0.31 29.11 -14.04
CA VAL A 271 1.62 29.27 -13.40
C VAL A 271 2.76 28.78 -14.29
N SER A 272 2.55 27.68 -15.03
CA SER A 272 3.57 27.05 -15.88
C SER A 272 3.70 27.69 -17.26
N GLY A 273 2.61 28.27 -17.77
CA GLY A 273 2.53 28.79 -19.15
C GLY A 273 2.44 27.70 -20.22
N ILE A 274 2.20 26.43 -19.85
CA ILE A 274 2.09 25.30 -20.79
C ILE A 274 0.69 24.68 -20.71
N SER A 275 0.19 24.18 -21.85
CA SER A 275 -1.08 23.44 -21.87
C SER A 275 -0.90 22.05 -21.30
N LEU A 276 -1.75 21.68 -20.35
CA LEU A 276 -1.78 20.37 -19.71
C LEU A 276 -2.96 19.51 -20.15
N GLN A 277 -3.75 19.97 -21.14
CA GLN A 277 -4.94 19.24 -21.58
C GLN A 277 -4.61 17.77 -21.94
N GLN A 278 -3.52 17.54 -22.69
CA GLN A 278 -3.10 16.19 -23.06
C GLN A 278 -2.68 15.36 -21.86
N PHE A 279 -1.94 15.93 -20.91
CA PHE A 279 -1.53 15.25 -19.68
C PHE A 279 -2.75 14.78 -18.88
N PHE A 280 -3.71 15.69 -18.65
CA PHE A 280 -4.93 15.37 -17.92
C PHE A 280 -5.79 14.35 -18.66
N GLU A 281 -5.96 14.50 -19.98
CA GLU A 281 -6.73 13.56 -20.80
C GLU A 281 -6.20 12.13 -20.66
N GLN A 282 -4.89 11.91 -20.83
CA GLN A 282 -4.34 10.57 -20.87
C GLN A 282 -4.17 9.91 -19.48
N TYR A 283 -3.94 10.69 -18.40
CA TYR A 283 -3.67 10.13 -17.08
C TYR A 283 -4.87 10.13 -16.12
N LEU A 284 -5.81 11.06 -16.30
CA LEU A 284 -6.97 11.20 -15.43
C LEU A 284 -8.27 10.72 -16.07
N TYR A 285 -8.48 11.02 -17.35
CA TYR A 285 -9.73 10.70 -18.06
C TYR A 285 -9.68 9.38 -18.83
N LYS A 286 -8.51 8.74 -18.96
CA LYS A 286 -8.36 7.41 -19.56
C LYS A 286 -8.00 6.37 -18.51
N SER A 287 -8.40 5.12 -18.77
CA SER A 287 -8.06 3.98 -17.93
C SER A 287 -6.62 3.50 -18.16
N GLY A 288 -6.15 2.60 -17.29
CA GLY A 288 -4.89 1.90 -17.45
C GLY A 288 -3.67 2.70 -17.02
N HIS A 289 -2.51 2.23 -17.42
CA HIS A 289 -1.18 2.77 -17.10
C HIS A 289 -0.18 2.39 -18.18
N LEU A 290 0.98 3.03 -18.14
CA LEU A 290 2.08 2.79 -19.06
C LEU A 290 2.74 1.44 -18.78
N GLU A 291 2.88 0.61 -19.83
CA GLU A 291 3.67 -0.62 -19.83
C GLU A 291 4.77 -0.49 -20.86
N LEU A 292 6.02 -0.54 -20.42
CA LEU A 292 7.21 -0.35 -21.26
C LEU A 292 8.00 -1.65 -21.37
N LYS A 293 8.37 -2.01 -22.59
CA LYS A 293 9.44 -2.95 -22.87
C LYS A 293 10.63 -2.18 -23.42
N VAL A 294 11.81 -2.45 -22.86
CA VAL A 294 13.07 -1.81 -23.25
C VAL A 294 14.02 -2.87 -23.77
N GLU A 295 14.49 -2.67 -24.99
CA GLU A 295 15.54 -3.49 -25.60
C GLU A 295 16.79 -2.63 -25.76
N PHE A 296 17.95 -3.19 -25.44
CA PHE A 296 19.23 -2.53 -25.47
C PHE A 296 20.24 -3.35 -26.24
N GLU A 297 20.97 -2.69 -27.13
CA GLU A 297 22.11 -3.26 -27.87
C GLU A 297 23.26 -2.27 -27.91
N PHE A 298 24.51 -2.75 -27.87
CA PHE A 298 25.70 -1.92 -28.04
C PHE A 298 26.56 -2.49 -29.14
N ASP A 299 26.81 -1.68 -30.18
CA ASP A 299 27.73 -2.02 -31.25
C ASP A 299 29.14 -1.55 -30.87
N HIS A 300 30.01 -2.51 -30.59
CA HIS A 300 31.42 -2.27 -30.24
C HIS A 300 32.24 -1.59 -31.31
N TYR A 301 31.88 -1.76 -32.60
CA TYR A 301 32.61 -1.18 -33.71
C TYR A 301 32.28 0.30 -33.92
N SER A 302 30.99 0.63 -33.99
CA SER A 302 30.52 2.00 -34.16
C SER A 302 30.45 2.76 -32.85
N LYS A 303 30.54 2.07 -31.70
CA LYS A 303 30.34 2.61 -30.34
C LYS A 303 28.98 3.28 -30.15
N ILE A 304 27.95 2.71 -30.78
CA ILE A 304 26.58 3.21 -30.67
C ILE A 304 25.77 2.27 -29.76
N ALA A 305 25.14 2.83 -28.73
CA ALA A 305 24.09 2.18 -27.99
C ALA A 305 22.75 2.42 -28.68
N THR A 306 22.02 1.35 -28.96
CA THR A 306 20.67 1.37 -29.52
C THR A 306 19.69 1.02 -28.38
N ILE A 307 18.79 1.93 -28.07
CA ILE A 307 17.75 1.72 -27.06
C ILE A 307 16.39 1.79 -27.76
N LYS A 308 15.62 0.71 -27.67
CA LYS A 308 14.28 0.63 -28.23
C LYS A 308 13.26 0.60 -27.10
N LEU A 309 12.36 1.58 -27.07
CA LEU A 309 11.24 1.68 -26.15
C LEU A 309 9.95 1.28 -26.87
N ILE A 310 9.21 0.35 -26.29
CA ILE A 310 7.95 -0.16 -26.86
C ILE A 310 6.88 -0.07 -25.77
N GLN A 311 5.78 0.60 -26.07
CA GLN A 311 4.59 0.59 -25.22
C GLN A 311 3.78 -0.67 -25.51
N THR A 312 3.60 -1.53 -24.48
CA THR A 312 3.02 -2.87 -24.60
C THR A 312 1.64 -3.02 -24.01
N GLN A 313 1.11 -1.98 -23.37
CA GLN A 313 -0.23 -2.01 -22.79
C GLN A 313 -1.30 -2.36 -23.84
N ASN A 314 -2.33 -3.08 -23.40
CA ASN A 314 -3.51 -3.30 -24.22
C ASN A 314 -4.26 -1.98 -24.43
N THR A 315 -4.55 -1.64 -25.69
CA THR A 315 -5.30 -0.42 -26.03
C THR A 315 -6.77 -0.69 -26.32
N ASP A 316 -7.19 -1.96 -26.39
CA ASP A 316 -8.58 -2.34 -26.67
C ASP A 316 -9.51 -2.09 -25.46
N ASP A 317 -8.94 -1.95 -24.25
CA ASP A 317 -9.65 -1.66 -23.01
C ASP A 317 -9.77 -0.14 -22.72
N GLY A 318 -9.42 0.71 -23.69
CA GLY A 318 -9.46 2.16 -23.57
C GLY A 318 -8.19 2.78 -22.97
N THR A 319 -7.15 1.98 -22.69
CA THR A 319 -5.83 2.49 -22.30
C THR A 319 -5.15 3.15 -23.51
N PRO A 320 -4.67 4.41 -23.41
CA PRO A 320 -4.09 5.11 -24.54
C PRO A 320 -2.65 4.65 -24.85
N VAL A 321 -2.17 5.00 -26.05
CA VAL A 321 -0.73 5.15 -26.28
C VAL A 321 -0.33 6.49 -25.67
N TYR A 322 0.53 6.41 -24.65
CA TYR A 322 0.91 7.59 -23.85
C TYR A 322 1.95 8.45 -24.57
N LYS A 323 1.91 9.76 -24.30
CA LYS A 323 2.94 10.72 -24.68
C LYS A 323 3.55 11.32 -23.42
N PHE A 324 4.88 11.20 -23.30
CA PHE A 324 5.59 11.57 -22.07
C PHE A 324 7.07 11.83 -22.34
N PRO A 325 7.73 12.67 -21.54
CA PRO A 325 9.19 12.71 -21.49
C PRO A 325 9.72 11.52 -20.69
N VAL A 326 10.84 10.95 -21.11
CA VAL A 326 11.56 9.90 -20.40
C VAL A 326 13.02 10.23 -20.26
N ASP A 327 13.56 10.02 -19.06
CA ASP A 327 14.98 10.16 -18.79
C ASP A 327 15.67 8.79 -18.95
N ILE A 328 16.80 8.78 -19.61
CA ILE A 328 17.67 7.61 -19.78
C ILE A 328 19.02 7.92 -19.16
N HIS A 329 19.47 7.08 -18.26
CA HIS A 329 20.76 7.15 -17.60
C HIS A 329 21.65 6.03 -18.12
N ILE A 330 22.89 6.37 -18.53
CA ILE A 330 23.89 5.43 -19.04
C ILE A 330 25.19 5.66 -18.31
N VAL A 331 25.74 4.61 -17.72
CA VAL A 331 27.02 4.64 -17.00
C VAL A 331 28.04 3.82 -17.74
N THR A 332 29.20 4.42 -18.01
CA THR A 332 30.34 3.80 -18.68
C THR A 332 31.58 3.90 -17.79
N GLY A 333 32.67 3.24 -18.18
CA GLY A 333 33.97 3.41 -17.51
C GLY A 333 34.53 4.85 -17.56
N GLY A 334 34.01 5.69 -18.47
CA GLY A 334 34.37 7.10 -18.63
C GLY A 334 33.47 8.09 -17.86
N GLY A 335 32.45 7.61 -17.15
CA GLY A 335 31.50 8.42 -16.40
C GLY A 335 30.05 8.15 -16.79
N GLU A 336 29.14 8.96 -16.23
CA GLU A 336 27.70 8.86 -16.44
C GLU A 336 27.18 9.93 -17.41
N LYS A 337 26.13 9.61 -18.15
CA LYS A 337 25.42 10.51 -19.06
C LYS A 337 23.93 10.35 -18.88
N GLN A 338 23.20 11.46 -18.87
CA GLN A 338 21.74 11.47 -18.84
C GLN A 338 21.19 12.08 -20.13
N PHE A 339 20.11 11.50 -20.64
CA PHE A 339 19.43 11.93 -21.84
C PHE A 339 17.93 12.03 -21.57
N ARG A 340 17.27 13.05 -22.09
CA ARG A 340 15.84 13.22 -22.02
C ARG A 340 15.23 13.15 -23.40
N PHE A 341 14.26 12.27 -23.60
CA PHE A 341 13.58 12.07 -24.86
C PHE A 341 12.07 12.26 -24.68
N ASN A 342 11.41 12.74 -25.73
CA ASN A 342 9.95 12.80 -25.78
C ASN A 342 9.42 11.59 -26.56
N ILE A 343 8.54 10.85 -25.92
CA ILE A 343 7.83 9.70 -26.49
C ILE A 343 6.46 10.18 -26.92
N ASP A 344 6.07 9.97 -28.18
CA ASP A 344 4.80 10.39 -28.77
C ASP A 344 4.11 9.31 -29.60
N SER A 345 4.73 8.12 -29.68
CA SER A 345 4.21 6.97 -30.41
C SER A 345 4.45 5.65 -29.67
N LYS A 346 3.92 4.57 -30.22
CA LYS A 346 3.99 3.23 -29.60
C LYS A 346 5.42 2.70 -29.50
N GLU A 347 6.29 3.09 -30.43
CA GLU A 347 7.65 2.59 -30.52
C GLU A 347 8.61 3.74 -30.87
N HIS A 348 9.75 3.78 -30.17
CA HIS A 348 10.85 4.69 -30.42
C HIS A 348 12.18 3.95 -30.37
N THR A 349 13.12 4.34 -31.23
CA THR A 349 14.50 3.83 -31.23
C THR A 349 15.46 5.01 -31.15
N PHE A 350 16.38 4.96 -30.17
CA PHE A 350 17.40 5.96 -29.95
C PHE A 350 18.78 5.37 -30.23
N HIS A 351 19.59 6.12 -30.96
CA HIS A 351 20.98 5.77 -31.22
C HIS A 351 21.88 6.77 -30.51
N ILE A 352 22.60 6.31 -29.49
CA ILE A 352 23.41 7.14 -28.59
C ILE A 352 24.88 6.78 -28.77
N PRO A 353 25.73 7.71 -29.26
CA PRO A 353 27.17 7.47 -29.35
C PRO A 353 27.78 7.50 -27.93
N LEU A 354 28.56 6.48 -27.61
CA LEU A 354 29.24 6.33 -26.34
C LEU A 354 30.74 6.15 -26.57
N ASP A 355 31.54 6.47 -25.53
CA ASP A 355 32.99 6.32 -25.60
C ASP A 355 33.45 4.87 -25.39
N SER A 356 32.66 4.10 -24.64
CA SER A 356 32.87 2.67 -24.33
C SER A 356 31.56 1.96 -24.07
N GLU A 357 31.60 0.63 -23.95
CA GLU A 357 30.47 -0.20 -23.56
C GLU A 357 29.93 0.24 -22.20
N PRO A 358 28.60 0.36 -22.05
CA PRO A 358 28.00 0.69 -20.75
C PRO A 358 28.24 -0.37 -19.71
N LEU A 359 28.53 0.07 -18.48
CA LEU A 359 28.50 -0.77 -17.30
C LEU A 359 27.05 -1.14 -16.95
N TRP A 360 26.13 -0.17 -16.99
CA TRP A 360 24.69 -0.35 -16.98
C TRP A 360 23.97 0.85 -17.61
N PHE A 361 22.68 0.71 -17.81
CA PHE A 361 21.77 1.77 -18.19
C PHE A 361 20.44 1.62 -17.43
N SER A 362 19.70 2.71 -17.28
CA SER A 362 18.36 2.72 -16.72
C SER A 362 17.45 3.68 -17.48
N VAL A 363 16.15 3.37 -17.43
CA VAL A 363 15.07 4.19 -18.01
C VAL A 363 14.23 4.69 -16.85
N ASP A 364 14.05 6.00 -16.77
CA ASP A 364 13.40 6.67 -15.65
C ASP A 364 14.05 6.37 -14.29
N PRO A 365 15.34 6.72 -14.13
CA PRO A 365 16.14 6.38 -12.95
C PRO A 365 15.60 6.96 -11.64
N ASP A 366 14.86 8.07 -11.72
CA ASP A 366 14.30 8.78 -10.57
C ASP A 366 12.82 8.43 -10.30
N ASN A 367 12.30 7.38 -10.95
CA ASN A 367 10.92 6.92 -10.79
C ASN A 367 9.85 8.02 -11.00
N LYS A 368 10.03 8.88 -12.00
CA LYS A 368 9.12 10.00 -12.31
C LYS A 368 7.81 9.58 -12.97
N LEU A 369 7.74 8.35 -13.52
CA LEU A 369 6.61 7.85 -14.29
C LEU A 369 5.88 6.71 -13.56
N LEU A 370 4.56 6.74 -13.58
CA LEU A 370 3.74 5.57 -13.21
C LEU A 370 3.80 4.55 -14.34
N LYS A 371 4.63 3.51 -14.19
CA LYS A 371 4.90 2.54 -15.23
C LYS A 371 5.15 1.14 -14.71
N ARG A 372 4.76 0.14 -15.48
CA ARG A 372 5.42 -1.17 -15.48
C ARG A 372 6.52 -1.16 -16.53
N ILE A 373 7.66 -1.72 -16.21
CA ILE A 373 8.81 -1.73 -17.13
C ILE A 373 9.48 -3.11 -17.14
N ASP A 374 9.75 -3.62 -18.35
CA ASP A 374 10.53 -4.81 -18.60
C ASP A 374 11.79 -4.42 -19.38
N VAL A 375 12.95 -4.50 -18.74
CA VAL A 375 14.24 -4.09 -19.31
C VAL A 375 15.06 -5.32 -19.61
N LYS A 376 15.39 -5.54 -20.89
CA LYS A 376 16.34 -6.57 -21.28
C LYS A 376 17.77 -6.05 -21.14
N ALA A 377 18.37 -6.37 -20.00
CA ALA A 377 19.77 -6.09 -19.70
C ALA A 377 20.55 -7.39 -19.45
N SER A 378 21.86 -7.37 -19.69
CA SER A 378 22.71 -8.50 -19.36
C SER A 378 22.84 -8.69 -17.84
N LYS A 379 23.08 -9.93 -17.42
CA LYS A 379 23.34 -10.26 -16.01
C LYS A 379 24.40 -9.33 -15.39
N GLN A 380 25.50 -9.11 -16.12
CA GLN A 380 26.60 -8.28 -15.63
C GLN A 380 26.18 -6.82 -15.43
N MET A 381 25.40 -6.25 -16.36
CA MET A 381 24.85 -4.89 -16.20
C MET A 381 23.96 -4.77 -14.97
N LEU A 382 23.11 -5.77 -14.70
CA LEU A 382 22.23 -5.77 -13.53
C LEU A 382 23.02 -5.90 -12.23
N ILE A 383 24.11 -6.68 -12.19
CA ILE A 383 25.01 -6.77 -11.05
C ILE A 383 25.69 -5.43 -10.78
N GLU A 384 26.20 -4.77 -11.80
CA GLU A 384 26.82 -3.44 -11.66
C GLU A 384 25.80 -2.39 -11.22
N GLN A 385 24.60 -2.41 -11.78
CA GLN A 385 23.49 -1.53 -11.40
C GLN A 385 23.06 -1.74 -9.96
N LEU A 386 22.98 -3.00 -9.49
CA LEU A 386 22.63 -3.30 -8.09
C LEU A 386 23.69 -2.78 -7.11
N LYS A 387 24.96 -2.83 -7.48
CA LYS A 387 26.06 -2.37 -6.62
C LYS A 387 26.22 -0.86 -6.58
N ASN A 388 26.00 -0.17 -7.71
CA ASN A 388 26.46 1.21 -7.89
C ASN A 388 25.34 2.19 -8.28
N GLY A 389 24.13 1.71 -8.59
CA GLY A 389 22.99 2.55 -8.97
C GLY A 389 22.40 3.32 -7.79
N ASN A 390 21.51 4.28 -8.11
CA ASN A 390 20.69 4.91 -7.10
C ASN A 390 19.66 3.92 -6.53
N THR A 391 18.89 4.32 -5.53
CA THR A 391 17.91 3.44 -4.85
C THR A 391 16.91 2.81 -5.81
N VAL A 392 16.35 3.57 -6.74
CA VAL A 392 15.38 3.08 -7.74
C VAL A 392 16.04 2.06 -8.66
N GLU A 393 17.24 2.37 -9.15
CA GLU A 393 18.02 1.49 -10.03
C GLU A 393 18.38 0.17 -9.33
N ARG A 394 18.79 0.21 -8.04
CA ARG A 394 19.09 -0.99 -7.25
C ARG A 394 17.86 -1.86 -7.04
N ILE A 395 16.68 -1.29 -6.78
CA ILE A 395 15.42 -2.05 -6.64
C ILE A 395 15.05 -2.76 -7.95
N TYR A 396 15.12 -2.06 -9.09
CA TYR A 396 14.84 -2.67 -10.39
C TYR A 396 15.86 -3.76 -10.76
N ALA A 397 17.15 -3.53 -10.48
CA ALA A 397 18.21 -4.51 -10.70
C ALA A 397 18.01 -5.78 -9.86
N ALA A 398 17.71 -5.63 -8.55
CA ALA A 398 17.40 -6.76 -7.68
C ALA A 398 16.19 -7.56 -8.17
N LYS A 399 15.12 -6.87 -8.60
CA LYS A 399 13.92 -7.51 -9.18
C LYS A 399 14.27 -8.30 -10.45
N ALA A 400 15.06 -7.72 -11.37
CA ALA A 400 15.45 -8.34 -12.62
C ALA A 400 16.41 -9.51 -12.43
N LEU A 401 17.34 -9.42 -11.46
CA LEU A 401 18.29 -10.49 -11.12
C LEU A 401 17.60 -11.76 -10.59
N SER A 402 16.35 -11.69 -10.15
CA SER A 402 15.58 -12.88 -9.78
C SER A 402 15.39 -13.91 -10.91
N ASN A 403 15.65 -13.53 -12.15
CA ASN A 403 15.60 -14.42 -13.32
C ASN A 403 16.90 -15.20 -13.55
N PHE A 404 17.94 -14.98 -12.74
CA PHE A 404 19.24 -15.63 -12.85
C PHE A 404 19.55 -16.37 -11.54
N SER A 405 20.14 -17.58 -11.66
CA SER A 405 20.38 -18.46 -10.50
C SER A 405 21.86 -18.74 -10.23
N SER A 406 22.77 -18.07 -10.92
CA SER A 406 24.22 -18.27 -10.78
C SER A 406 24.75 -17.74 -9.44
N ASP A 407 25.85 -18.32 -8.96
CA ASP A 407 26.43 -18.01 -7.63
C ASP A 407 26.80 -16.52 -7.50
N ASP A 408 27.34 -15.89 -8.55
CA ASP A 408 27.67 -14.47 -8.56
C ASP A 408 26.44 -13.55 -8.34
N VAL A 409 25.27 -13.96 -8.84
CA VAL A 409 24.00 -13.24 -8.61
C VAL A 409 23.55 -13.42 -7.15
N ILE A 410 23.57 -14.65 -6.65
CA ILE A 410 23.16 -14.97 -5.28
C ILE A 410 24.05 -14.25 -4.27
N ASP A 411 25.37 -14.26 -4.48
CA ASP A 411 26.33 -13.58 -3.63
C ASP A 411 26.11 -12.04 -3.67
N THR A 412 25.89 -11.47 -4.85
CA THR A 412 25.61 -10.02 -4.96
C THR A 412 24.30 -9.63 -4.28
N LEU A 413 23.22 -10.40 -4.48
CA LEU A 413 21.95 -10.18 -3.79
C LEU A 413 22.08 -10.31 -2.27
N LYS A 414 22.85 -11.31 -1.78
CA LYS A 414 23.13 -11.49 -0.36
C LYS A 414 23.94 -10.33 0.23
N GLU A 415 25.01 -9.90 -0.46
CA GLU A 415 25.82 -8.76 -0.04
C GLU A 415 25.00 -7.48 0.07
N THR A 416 24.18 -7.19 -0.95
CA THR A 416 23.27 -6.03 -0.95
C THR A 416 22.19 -6.15 0.13
N LEU A 417 21.58 -7.32 0.28
CA LEU A 417 20.61 -7.59 1.36
C LEU A 417 21.15 -7.20 2.74
N LEU A 418 22.40 -7.53 3.02
CA LEU A 418 23.02 -7.32 4.34
C LEU A 418 23.51 -5.89 4.57
N ASN A 419 23.89 -5.17 3.52
CA ASN A 419 24.66 -3.93 3.63
C ASN A 419 23.97 -2.69 3.03
N ASP A 420 22.86 -2.82 2.31
CA ASP A 420 22.20 -1.66 1.71
C ASP A 420 21.66 -0.72 2.80
N PRO A 421 21.89 0.60 2.67
CA PRO A 421 21.40 1.56 3.64
C PRO A 421 19.87 1.66 3.69
N LEU A 422 19.16 1.36 2.58
CA LEU A 422 17.71 1.35 2.54
C LEU A 422 17.15 -0.05 2.72
N TRP A 423 16.35 -0.24 3.76
CA TRP A 423 15.67 -1.51 4.04
C TRP A 423 14.80 -2.02 2.88
N GLY A 424 14.28 -1.11 2.04
CA GLY A 424 13.48 -1.45 0.86
C GLY A 424 14.27 -2.20 -0.21
N VAL A 425 15.54 -1.84 -0.44
CA VAL A 425 16.45 -2.57 -1.33
C VAL A 425 16.77 -3.94 -0.73
N SER A 426 17.08 -4.00 0.57
CA SER A 426 17.27 -5.27 1.29
C SER A 426 16.06 -6.20 1.15
N ALA A 427 14.85 -5.66 1.32
CA ALA A 427 13.60 -6.41 1.16
C ALA A 427 13.43 -6.94 -0.28
N GLN A 428 13.78 -6.14 -1.28
CA GLN A 428 13.72 -6.55 -2.69
C GLN A 428 14.75 -7.65 -3.00
N CYS A 429 15.95 -7.58 -2.43
CA CYS A 429 16.95 -8.64 -2.56
C CYS A 429 16.48 -9.95 -1.90
N ALA A 430 15.86 -9.88 -0.71
CA ALA A 430 15.27 -11.05 -0.06
C ALA A 430 14.17 -11.69 -0.94
N GLN A 431 13.29 -10.87 -1.53
CA GLN A 431 12.26 -11.36 -2.45
C GLN A 431 12.87 -11.97 -3.73
N ALA A 432 13.93 -11.38 -4.28
CA ALA A 432 14.63 -11.91 -5.44
C ALA A 432 15.22 -13.31 -5.14
N LEU A 433 15.90 -13.47 -3.99
CA LEU A 433 16.40 -14.76 -3.53
C LEU A 433 15.26 -15.80 -3.34
N ALA A 434 14.10 -15.38 -2.82
CA ALA A 434 12.94 -16.26 -2.70
C ALA A 434 12.40 -16.71 -4.07
N ASN A 435 12.45 -15.86 -5.08
CA ASN A 435 12.02 -16.18 -6.44
C ASN A 435 13.00 -17.12 -7.15
N ILE A 436 14.31 -16.98 -6.91
CA ILE A 436 15.37 -17.86 -7.45
C ILE A 436 15.18 -19.30 -6.95
N LYS A 437 14.76 -19.50 -5.72
CA LYS A 437 14.36 -20.82 -5.14
C LYS A 437 15.43 -21.91 -5.14
N THR A 438 16.71 -21.60 -5.17
CA THR A 438 17.81 -22.56 -5.03
C THR A 438 18.19 -22.79 -3.57
N ASP A 439 18.91 -23.87 -3.27
CA ASP A 439 19.46 -24.11 -1.94
C ASP A 439 20.50 -23.06 -1.55
N ALA A 440 21.26 -22.54 -2.50
CA ALA A 440 22.18 -21.42 -2.28
C ALA A 440 21.44 -20.14 -1.88
N ALA A 441 20.34 -19.81 -2.57
CA ALA A 441 19.47 -18.67 -2.22
C ALA A 441 18.83 -18.85 -0.83
N TYR A 442 18.39 -20.06 -0.50
CA TYR A 442 17.89 -20.37 0.85
C TYR A 442 18.98 -20.17 1.92
N SER A 443 20.19 -20.64 1.66
CA SER A 443 21.34 -20.45 2.57
C SER A 443 21.69 -18.96 2.73
N ALA A 444 21.62 -18.18 1.65
CA ALA A 444 21.82 -16.73 1.71
C ALA A 444 20.81 -16.04 2.62
N LEU A 445 19.52 -16.40 2.51
CA LEU A 445 18.45 -15.87 3.34
C LEU A 445 18.58 -16.28 4.82
N THR A 446 18.86 -17.56 5.09
CA THR A 446 19.01 -18.03 6.49
C THR A 446 20.24 -17.42 7.17
N GLY A 447 21.27 -17.09 6.41
CA GLY A 447 22.44 -16.32 6.89
C GLY A 447 22.18 -14.81 7.11
N ALA A 448 20.97 -14.31 6.80
CA ALA A 448 20.59 -12.90 6.97
C ALA A 448 19.53 -12.67 8.07
N LEU A 449 19.24 -13.69 8.90
CA LEU A 449 18.21 -13.58 9.94
C LEU A 449 18.55 -12.54 11.03
N ASP A 450 19.83 -12.23 11.23
CA ASP A 450 20.31 -11.28 12.24
C ASP A 450 20.38 -9.83 11.73
N ILE A 451 19.83 -9.54 10.56
CA ILE A 451 19.82 -8.18 10.01
C ILE A 451 19.13 -7.21 10.98
N LYS A 452 19.79 -6.08 11.27
CA LYS A 452 19.36 -5.17 12.36
C LYS A 452 18.02 -4.49 12.07
N ASN A 453 17.77 -4.09 10.83
CA ASN A 453 16.54 -3.41 10.48
C ASN A 453 15.36 -4.39 10.53
N PRO A 454 14.33 -4.18 11.37
CA PRO A 454 13.23 -5.13 11.54
C PRO A 454 12.36 -5.27 10.28
N LYS A 455 12.22 -4.23 9.45
CA LYS A 455 11.50 -4.31 8.18
C LYS A 455 12.22 -5.23 7.18
N ALA A 456 13.55 -5.11 7.09
CA ALA A 456 14.36 -6.02 6.26
C ALA A 456 14.35 -7.44 6.83
N ARG A 457 14.46 -7.60 8.16
CA ARG A 457 14.41 -8.92 8.82
C ARG A 457 13.06 -9.61 8.58
N ARG A 458 11.94 -8.87 8.66
CA ARG A 458 10.61 -9.38 8.29
C ARG A 458 10.56 -9.86 6.85
N ALA A 459 11.15 -9.12 5.90
CA ALA A 459 11.23 -9.53 4.50
C ALA A 459 12.05 -10.81 4.32
N VAL A 460 13.15 -11.00 5.06
CA VAL A 460 13.94 -12.22 5.07
C VAL A 460 13.12 -13.41 5.60
N VAL A 461 12.42 -13.24 6.72
CA VAL A 461 11.55 -14.28 7.30
C VAL A 461 10.45 -14.67 6.30
N LYS A 462 9.81 -13.69 5.68
CA LYS A 462 8.81 -13.92 4.63
C LYS A 462 9.38 -14.72 3.47
N ALA A 463 10.56 -14.33 2.98
CA ALA A 463 11.26 -14.99 1.88
C ALA A 463 11.62 -16.45 2.21
N ILE A 464 12.09 -16.73 3.44
CA ILE A 464 12.34 -18.10 3.93
C ILE A 464 11.04 -18.91 3.92
N GLY A 465 9.92 -18.34 4.34
CA GLY A 465 8.61 -18.98 4.33
C GLY A 465 8.17 -19.47 2.94
N GLU A 466 8.57 -18.78 1.86
CA GLU A 466 8.23 -19.17 0.49
C GLU A 466 8.91 -20.48 0.02
N PHE A 467 9.99 -20.91 0.70
CA PHE A 467 10.62 -22.20 0.43
C PHE A 467 9.84 -23.38 1.00
N LYS A 468 8.98 -23.16 1.98
CA LYS A 468 8.14 -24.19 2.64
C LYS A 468 8.95 -25.38 3.19
N LYS A 469 10.17 -25.12 3.66
CA LYS A 469 11.09 -26.15 4.15
C LYS A 469 10.90 -26.39 5.65
N LYS A 470 10.91 -27.67 6.07
CA LYS A 470 10.88 -28.06 7.51
C LYS A 470 12.14 -27.62 8.25
N GLU A 471 13.25 -27.55 7.55
CA GLU A 471 14.55 -27.10 8.06
C GLU A 471 14.51 -25.63 8.51
N SER A 472 13.50 -24.86 8.11
CA SER A 472 13.28 -23.50 8.58
C SER A 472 12.74 -23.45 10.02
N VAL A 473 12.12 -24.52 10.53
CA VAL A 473 11.45 -24.53 11.84
C VAL A 473 12.39 -24.13 12.98
N PRO A 474 13.57 -24.77 13.17
CA PRO A 474 14.48 -24.41 14.27
C PRO A 474 15.05 -23.00 14.14
N LEU A 475 15.03 -22.38 12.94
CA LEU A 475 15.51 -21.03 12.69
C LEU A 475 14.43 -19.98 12.98
N LEU A 476 13.18 -20.26 12.61
CA LEU A 476 12.07 -19.33 12.72
C LEU A 476 11.37 -19.37 14.10
N GLN A 477 11.46 -20.47 14.83
CA GLN A 477 10.83 -20.58 16.14
C GLN A 477 11.41 -19.57 17.15
N PRO A 478 12.73 -19.37 17.30
CA PRO A 478 13.28 -18.32 18.16
C PRO A 478 12.84 -16.91 17.72
N MET A 479 12.73 -16.67 16.41
CA MET A 479 12.25 -15.39 15.87
C MET A 479 10.80 -15.11 16.29
N LEU A 480 9.93 -16.13 16.30
CA LEU A 480 8.56 -15.99 16.80
C LEU A 480 8.53 -15.73 18.30
N GLU A 481 9.38 -16.40 19.08
CA GLU A 481 9.34 -16.38 20.55
C GLU A 481 9.92 -15.09 21.14
N ASP A 482 10.96 -14.50 20.54
CA ASP A 482 11.76 -13.45 21.19
C ASP A 482 12.29 -12.33 20.26
N ASP A 483 11.74 -12.14 19.05
CA ASP A 483 12.17 -11.01 18.23
C ASP A 483 11.70 -9.67 18.83
N ASP A 484 12.54 -8.64 18.68
CA ASP A 484 12.24 -7.28 19.14
C ASP A 484 11.03 -6.65 18.43
N SER A 485 10.67 -7.13 17.22
CA SER A 485 9.54 -6.64 16.44
C SER A 485 8.35 -7.59 16.52
N TYR A 486 7.17 -7.07 16.85
CA TYR A 486 5.91 -7.81 16.74
C TYR A 486 5.63 -8.31 15.32
N PHE A 487 6.03 -7.56 14.30
CA PHE A 487 5.76 -7.91 12.90
C PHE A 487 6.71 -9.00 12.39
N VAL A 488 7.94 -9.05 12.89
CA VAL A 488 8.85 -10.19 12.63
C VAL A 488 8.32 -11.45 13.31
N GLN A 489 7.85 -11.35 14.55
CA GLN A 489 7.21 -12.45 15.26
C GLN A 489 5.98 -12.98 14.51
N ALA A 490 5.10 -12.07 14.03
CA ALA A 490 3.91 -12.42 13.26
C ALA A 490 4.25 -13.12 11.93
N GLU A 491 5.22 -12.58 11.19
CA GLU A 491 5.68 -13.19 9.94
C GLU A 491 6.33 -14.54 10.17
N SER A 492 7.06 -14.70 11.29
CA SER A 492 7.66 -15.98 11.67
C SER A 492 6.58 -17.04 11.97
N ALA A 493 5.49 -16.66 12.62
CA ALA A 493 4.36 -17.56 12.85
C ALA A 493 3.73 -18.02 11.51
N LEU A 494 3.52 -17.10 10.57
CA LEU A 494 3.03 -17.43 9.23
C LEU A 494 4.00 -18.34 8.47
N ALA A 495 5.30 -18.03 8.47
CA ALA A 495 6.33 -18.81 7.79
C ALA A 495 6.48 -20.23 8.39
N LEU A 496 6.33 -20.37 9.70
CA LEU A 496 6.26 -21.66 10.37
C LEU A 496 5.08 -22.50 9.88
N GLY A 497 3.90 -21.90 9.73
CA GLY A 497 2.74 -22.57 9.16
C GLY A 497 2.98 -23.06 7.72
N LYS A 498 3.62 -22.24 6.89
CA LYS A 498 4.02 -22.59 5.50
C LYS A 498 4.99 -23.76 5.43
N SER A 499 5.77 -24.05 6.48
CA SER A 499 6.68 -25.20 6.53
C SER A 499 5.96 -26.55 6.45
N THR A 500 4.64 -26.57 6.70
CA THR A 500 3.79 -27.77 6.74
C THR A 500 4.25 -28.85 7.73
N SER A 501 5.15 -28.51 8.66
CA SER A 501 5.58 -29.41 9.73
C SER A 501 4.54 -29.46 10.84
N LYS A 502 4.04 -30.65 11.18
CA LYS A 502 3.06 -30.80 12.27
C LYS A 502 3.60 -30.40 13.64
N GLU A 503 4.91 -30.41 13.80
CA GLU A 503 5.59 -30.02 15.05
C GLU A 503 5.34 -28.56 15.43
N VAL A 504 5.07 -27.68 14.45
CA VAL A 504 4.82 -26.24 14.68
C VAL A 504 3.45 -25.96 15.30
N PHE A 505 2.52 -26.92 15.32
CA PHE A 505 1.17 -26.71 15.85
C PHE A 505 1.18 -26.19 17.28
N ALA A 506 1.97 -26.83 18.17
CA ALA A 506 2.09 -26.41 19.56
C ALA A 506 2.73 -25.02 19.71
N THR A 507 3.68 -24.67 18.84
CA THR A 507 4.35 -23.37 18.80
C THR A 507 3.37 -22.28 18.39
N LEU A 508 2.60 -22.49 17.31
CA LEU A 508 1.55 -21.57 16.87
C LEU A 508 0.44 -21.38 17.91
N LEU A 509 0.08 -22.47 18.64
CA LEU A 509 -0.91 -22.38 19.73
C LEU A 509 -0.42 -21.51 20.89
N LYS A 510 0.88 -21.54 21.21
CA LYS A 510 1.48 -20.64 22.19
C LYS A 510 1.48 -19.20 21.69
N ALA A 511 1.74 -18.97 20.41
CA ALA A 511 1.76 -17.65 19.80
C ALA A 511 0.42 -16.89 19.92
N LEU A 512 -0.71 -17.60 19.91
CA LEU A 512 -2.04 -17.01 20.15
C LEU A 512 -2.21 -16.34 21.54
N ARG A 513 -1.29 -16.58 22.47
CA ARG A 513 -1.31 -16.02 23.82
C ARG A 513 -0.34 -14.87 24.03
N ILE A 514 0.48 -14.57 23.02
CA ILE A 514 1.45 -13.48 23.07
C ILE A 514 0.68 -12.18 22.79
N ARG A 515 0.63 -11.29 23.78
CA ARG A 515 0.03 -9.97 23.60
C ARG A 515 0.88 -9.14 22.66
N SER A 516 0.26 -8.49 21.70
CA SER A 516 0.94 -7.66 20.72
C SER A 516 0.07 -6.49 20.30
N PHE A 517 0.69 -5.51 19.67
CA PHE A 517 -0.03 -4.42 19.03
C PHE A 517 -1.06 -4.99 18.03
N ASN A 518 -2.33 -4.61 18.19
CA ASN A 518 -3.44 -5.04 17.31
C ASN A 518 -3.51 -6.55 17.05
N GLU A 519 -3.06 -7.36 18.01
CA GLU A 519 -3.04 -8.83 17.92
C GLU A 519 -2.35 -9.36 16.64
N VAL A 520 -1.30 -8.65 16.16
CA VAL A 520 -0.61 -9.02 14.92
C VAL A 520 0.04 -10.40 15.00
N ILE A 521 0.58 -10.79 16.18
CA ILE A 521 1.19 -12.13 16.37
C ILE A 521 0.12 -13.21 16.31
N ALA A 522 -1.00 -13.02 17.02
CA ALA A 522 -2.13 -13.94 16.97
C ALA A 522 -2.68 -14.08 15.55
N SER A 523 -2.79 -12.96 14.82
CA SER A 523 -3.22 -12.93 13.41
C SER A 523 -2.24 -13.71 12.50
N GLY A 524 -0.94 -13.54 12.70
CA GLY A 524 0.09 -14.31 12.00
C GLY A 524 0.00 -15.81 12.28
N ALA A 525 -0.22 -16.19 13.55
CA ALA A 525 -0.40 -17.59 13.95
C ALA A 525 -1.67 -18.21 13.35
N LEU A 526 -2.81 -17.48 13.34
CA LEU A 526 -4.07 -17.95 12.74
C LEU A 526 -3.93 -18.15 11.22
N THR A 527 -3.26 -17.23 10.54
CA THR A 527 -2.93 -17.40 9.12
C THR A 527 -2.00 -18.61 8.92
N GLY A 528 -1.01 -18.80 9.80
CA GLY A 528 -0.12 -19.96 9.81
C GLY A 528 -0.86 -21.27 10.00
N PHE A 529 -1.89 -21.34 10.84
CA PHE A 529 -2.76 -22.50 10.97
C PHE A 529 -3.51 -22.82 9.67
N GLY A 530 -3.93 -21.78 8.93
CA GLY A 530 -4.49 -21.95 7.60
C GLY A 530 -3.53 -22.60 6.61
N GLU A 531 -2.25 -22.19 6.63
CA GLU A 531 -1.20 -22.75 5.77
C GLU A 531 -0.79 -24.18 6.17
N LEU A 532 -0.83 -24.50 7.46
CA LEU A 532 -0.51 -25.83 7.99
C LEU A 532 -1.50 -26.91 7.50
N LYS A 533 -2.75 -26.53 7.22
CA LYS A 533 -3.83 -27.41 6.72
C LYS A 533 -4.07 -28.67 7.58
N ASP A 534 -3.89 -28.55 8.89
CA ASP A 534 -4.24 -29.61 9.84
C ASP A 534 -5.71 -29.47 10.21
N ASP A 535 -6.49 -30.55 10.12
CA ASP A 535 -7.94 -30.54 10.36
C ASP A 535 -8.32 -30.02 11.76
N ILE A 536 -7.45 -30.25 12.77
CA ILE A 536 -7.64 -29.73 14.13
C ILE A 536 -7.65 -28.21 14.13
N ALA A 537 -6.87 -27.56 13.25
CA ALA A 537 -6.80 -26.10 13.14
C ALA A 537 -8.15 -25.49 12.74
N SER A 538 -8.98 -26.18 11.97
CA SER A 538 -10.30 -25.66 11.56
C SER A 538 -11.19 -25.34 12.76
N HIS A 539 -11.18 -26.17 13.79
CA HIS A 539 -11.94 -25.90 15.03
C HIS A 539 -11.41 -24.69 15.79
N LEU A 540 -10.09 -24.53 15.84
CA LEU A 540 -9.45 -23.38 16.45
C LEU A 540 -9.78 -22.08 15.70
N LEU A 541 -9.73 -22.09 14.38
CA LEU A 541 -10.06 -20.95 13.54
C LEU A 541 -11.54 -20.55 13.72
N ILE A 542 -12.46 -21.52 13.81
CA ILE A 542 -13.88 -21.25 14.14
C ILE A 542 -13.98 -20.54 15.49
N GLU A 543 -13.27 -20.97 16.54
CA GLU A 543 -13.33 -20.31 17.85
C GLU A 543 -12.78 -18.87 17.81
N HIS A 544 -11.70 -18.62 17.06
CA HIS A 544 -11.07 -17.31 16.97
C HIS A 544 -11.80 -16.35 16.01
N SER A 545 -12.68 -16.82 15.16
CA SER A 545 -13.53 -15.96 14.30
C SER A 545 -14.81 -15.47 14.98
N LYS A 546 -15.18 -16.00 16.18
CA LYS A 546 -16.38 -15.63 16.91
C LYS A 546 -16.35 -14.23 17.51
N PRO A 547 -17.50 -13.58 17.77
CA PRO A 547 -17.59 -12.33 18.54
C PRO A 547 -16.93 -12.45 19.91
N GLY A 548 -16.37 -11.33 20.40
CA GLY A 548 -15.65 -11.26 21.68
C GLY A 548 -14.12 -11.41 21.56
N LYS A 549 -13.63 -11.72 20.38
CA LYS A 549 -12.20 -11.66 20.03
C LYS A 549 -11.89 -10.33 19.36
N HIS A 550 -10.61 -9.93 19.36
CA HIS A 550 -10.16 -8.72 18.65
C HIS A 550 -10.47 -8.82 17.16
N HIS A 551 -10.89 -7.74 16.52
CA HIS A 551 -11.33 -7.74 15.12
C HIS A 551 -10.26 -8.29 14.17
N ARG A 552 -8.99 -7.94 14.34
CA ARG A 552 -7.86 -8.46 13.53
C ARG A 552 -7.69 -9.98 13.64
N GLU A 553 -7.83 -10.51 14.86
CA GLU A 553 -7.80 -11.94 15.11
C GLU A 553 -8.96 -12.64 14.38
N ARG A 554 -10.17 -12.09 14.49
CA ARG A 554 -11.35 -12.60 13.80
C ARG A 554 -11.23 -12.56 12.28
N GLU A 555 -10.72 -11.46 11.74
CA GLU A 555 -10.45 -11.30 10.31
C GLU A 555 -9.48 -12.36 9.78
N ALA A 556 -8.34 -12.57 10.48
CA ALA A 556 -7.34 -13.56 10.11
C ALA A 556 -7.90 -14.98 10.17
N ALA A 557 -8.62 -15.33 11.25
CA ALA A 557 -9.23 -16.64 11.41
C ALA A 557 -10.28 -16.92 10.33
N THR A 558 -11.13 -15.92 10.03
CA THR A 558 -12.18 -16.05 9.02
C THR A 558 -11.61 -16.32 7.63
N LEU A 559 -10.56 -15.56 7.23
CA LEU A 559 -9.93 -15.77 5.94
C LEU A 559 -9.22 -17.13 5.86
N ALA A 560 -8.53 -17.53 6.94
CA ALA A 560 -7.83 -18.81 7.02
C ALA A 560 -8.80 -20.03 6.91
N LEU A 561 -10.07 -19.89 7.32
CA LEU A 561 -11.08 -20.93 7.16
C LEU A 561 -11.33 -21.29 5.70
N GLY A 562 -11.05 -20.39 4.75
CA GLY A 562 -11.13 -20.69 3.31
C GLY A 562 -10.30 -21.90 2.89
N LYS A 563 -9.16 -22.14 3.53
CA LYS A 563 -8.29 -23.31 3.29
C LYS A 563 -8.95 -24.66 3.68
N PHE A 564 -9.99 -24.63 4.50
CA PHE A 564 -10.70 -25.79 5.05
C PHE A 564 -12.14 -25.94 4.56
N ALA A 565 -12.69 -24.97 3.83
CA ALA A 565 -14.10 -24.97 3.46
C ALA A 565 -14.44 -26.04 2.41
N LYS A 566 -13.47 -26.42 1.55
CA LYS A 566 -13.71 -27.44 0.54
C LYS A 566 -14.00 -28.81 1.19
N ASN A 567 -15.19 -29.33 0.96
CA ASN A 567 -15.68 -30.62 1.52
C ASN A 567 -15.79 -30.65 3.07
N ASN A 568 -15.94 -29.49 3.73
CA ASN A 568 -16.15 -29.40 5.17
C ASN A 568 -17.40 -28.56 5.46
N ASP A 569 -18.54 -29.24 5.56
CA ASP A 569 -19.85 -28.57 5.75
C ASP A 569 -19.91 -27.75 7.04
N LYS A 570 -19.18 -28.13 8.12
CA LYS A 570 -19.12 -27.35 9.37
C LYS A 570 -18.45 -25.99 9.17
N VAL A 571 -17.37 -25.97 8.40
CA VAL A 571 -16.68 -24.72 8.07
C VAL A 571 -17.54 -23.85 7.17
N VAL A 572 -18.18 -24.46 6.15
CA VAL A 572 -19.09 -23.77 5.24
C VAL A 572 -20.24 -23.14 6.01
N ASP A 573 -20.91 -23.89 6.90
CA ASP A 573 -22.02 -23.39 7.70
C ASP A 573 -21.59 -22.25 8.64
N HIS A 574 -20.42 -22.35 9.22
CA HIS A 574 -19.87 -21.27 10.05
C HIS A 574 -19.55 -20.02 9.23
N LEU A 575 -18.91 -20.14 8.07
CA LEU A 575 -18.65 -19.02 7.17
C LEU A 575 -19.95 -18.34 6.72
N LYS A 576 -21.04 -19.11 6.47
CA LYS A 576 -22.36 -18.54 6.18
C LYS A 576 -22.92 -17.72 7.34
N GLN A 577 -22.67 -18.13 8.59
CA GLN A 577 -23.05 -17.31 9.76
C GLN A 577 -22.26 -16.00 9.79
N LEU A 578 -20.95 -16.03 9.47
CA LEU A 578 -20.08 -14.85 9.44
C LEU A 578 -20.43 -13.85 8.33
N LEU A 579 -21.22 -14.24 7.30
CA LEU A 579 -21.78 -13.29 6.34
C LEU A 579 -22.72 -12.25 6.98
N LYS A 580 -23.19 -12.49 8.21
CA LYS A 580 -24.05 -11.59 8.98
C LYS A 580 -23.34 -10.96 10.16
N ASP A 581 -22.02 -11.04 10.21
CA ASP A 581 -21.23 -10.46 11.30
C ASP A 581 -21.38 -8.95 11.36
N PRO A 582 -21.44 -8.34 12.55
CA PRO A 582 -21.50 -6.88 12.66
C PRO A 582 -20.28 -6.18 12.04
N TRP A 583 -19.11 -6.81 12.10
CA TRP A 583 -17.88 -6.24 11.55
C TRP A 583 -17.75 -6.52 10.04
N PHE A 584 -17.78 -5.45 9.22
CA PHE A 584 -17.81 -5.58 7.75
C PHE A 584 -16.62 -6.36 7.17
N ARG A 585 -15.42 -6.26 7.75
CA ARG A 585 -14.23 -6.98 7.28
C ARG A 585 -14.33 -8.48 7.53
N VAL A 586 -15.00 -8.92 8.60
CA VAL A 586 -15.31 -10.35 8.82
C VAL A 586 -16.27 -10.84 7.75
N ARG A 587 -17.33 -10.04 7.41
CA ARG A 587 -18.24 -10.39 6.30
C ARG A 587 -17.49 -10.51 4.98
N THR A 588 -16.65 -9.53 4.66
CA THR A 588 -15.81 -9.54 3.42
C THR A 588 -14.87 -10.73 3.38
N ASN A 589 -14.23 -11.06 4.51
CA ASN A 589 -13.30 -12.19 4.58
C ASN A 589 -14.01 -13.54 4.51
N ALA A 590 -15.26 -13.67 5.01
CA ALA A 590 -16.08 -14.85 4.81
C ALA A 590 -16.41 -15.06 3.31
N ILE A 591 -16.74 -13.99 2.59
CA ILE A 591 -16.96 -14.03 1.14
C ILE A 591 -15.65 -14.46 0.42
N LYS A 592 -14.51 -13.86 0.74
CA LYS A 592 -13.22 -14.21 0.16
C LYS A 592 -12.80 -15.66 0.47
N ALA A 593 -13.12 -16.15 1.67
CA ALA A 593 -12.90 -17.56 2.04
C ALA A 593 -13.67 -18.51 1.13
N PHE A 594 -14.90 -18.20 0.74
CA PHE A 594 -15.66 -18.99 -0.24
C PHE A 594 -15.06 -18.94 -1.65
N VAL A 595 -14.52 -17.79 -2.07
CA VAL A 595 -13.80 -17.68 -3.35
C VAL A 595 -12.56 -18.57 -3.35
N GLU A 596 -11.76 -18.54 -2.28
CA GLU A 596 -10.55 -19.35 -2.14
C GLU A 596 -10.88 -20.86 -2.18
N ALA A 597 -11.95 -21.26 -1.51
CA ALA A 597 -12.43 -22.64 -1.52
C ALA A 597 -13.11 -23.05 -2.84
N GLN A 598 -13.46 -22.11 -3.70
CA GLN A 598 -14.30 -22.30 -4.88
C GLN A 598 -15.64 -22.96 -4.52
N GLU A 599 -16.26 -22.52 -3.40
CA GLU A 599 -17.44 -23.17 -2.82
C GLU A 599 -18.74 -22.67 -3.48
N SER A 600 -19.17 -23.38 -4.48
CA SER A 600 -20.36 -23.02 -5.26
C SER A 600 -21.68 -23.07 -4.49
N LYS A 601 -21.76 -23.87 -3.44
CA LYS A 601 -22.96 -23.95 -2.58
C LYS A 601 -23.24 -22.67 -1.80
N ALA A 602 -22.22 -21.78 -1.68
CA ALA A 602 -22.35 -20.50 -1.03
C ALA A 602 -22.88 -19.38 -1.94
N ILE A 603 -22.92 -19.59 -3.27
CA ILE A 603 -23.38 -18.57 -4.23
C ILE A 603 -24.72 -17.94 -3.84
N PRO A 604 -25.78 -18.68 -3.48
CA PRO A 604 -27.06 -18.06 -3.11
C PRO A 604 -26.95 -17.13 -1.88
N ASP A 605 -26.15 -17.52 -0.90
CA ASP A 605 -25.93 -16.72 0.32
C ASP A 605 -25.13 -15.44 0.00
N ILE A 606 -24.10 -15.55 -0.88
CA ILE A 606 -23.30 -14.39 -1.32
C ILE A 606 -24.14 -13.45 -2.18
N GLU A 607 -25.01 -13.97 -3.09
CA GLU A 607 -25.94 -13.16 -3.87
C GLU A 607 -26.95 -12.41 -3.00
N TRP A 608 -27.35 -13.03 -1.88
CA TRP A 608 -28.19 -12.34 -0.90
C TRP A 608 -27.45 -11.16 -0.26
N VAL A 609 -26.19 -11.34 0.15
CA VAL A 609 -25.31 -10.27 0.68
C VAL A 609 -25.12 -9.17 -0.36
N ALA A 610 -24.86 -9.50 -1.62
CA ALA A 610 -24.71 -8.54 -2.71
C ALA A 610 -25.90 -7.60 -2.89
N LYS A 611 -27.11 -8.07 -2.53
CA LYS A 611 -28.36 -7.29 -2.66
C LYS A 611 -28.79 -6.57 -1.39
N ASN A 612 -28.39 -7.07 -0.21
CA ASN A 612 -29.03 -6.70 1.05
C ASN A 612 -28.06 -6.21 2.14
N ASP A 613 -26.73 -6.30 1.94
CA ASP A 613 -25.80 -5.78 2.93
C ASP A 613 -25.98 -4.26 3.06
N ILE A 614 -25.83 -3.75 4.27
CA ILE A 614 -25.92 -2.31 4.54
C ILE A 614 -24.69 -1.52 4.06
N ASP A 615 -23.56 -2.21 3.84
CA ASP A 615 -22.31 -1.62 3.40
C ASP A 615 -22.10 -1.85 1.90
N PRO A 616 -22.10 -0.80 1.07
CA PRO A 616 -21.92 -0.91 -0.39
C PRO A 616 -20.62 -1.61 -0.80
N ARG A 617 -19.57 -1.51 0.00
CA ARG A 617 -18.29 -2.19 -0.25
C ARG A 617 -18.42 -3.72 -0.12
N VAL A 618 -19.18 -4.17 0.88
CA VAL A 618 -19.49 -5.60 1.06
C VAL A 618 -20.35 -6.10 -0.09
N GLN A 619 -21.36 -5.31 -0.52
CA GLN A 619 -22.18 -5.63 -1.69
C GLN A 619 -21.31 -5.83 -2.93
N ARG A 620 -20.39 -4.88 -3.21
CA ARG A 620 -19.48 -4.96 -4.36
C ARG A 620 -18.57 -6.20 -4.29
N VAL A 621 -17.94 -6.46 -3.15
CA VAL A 621 -17.10 -7.65 -2.98
C VAL A 621 -17.93 -8.94 -3.19
N ALA A 622 -19.16 -8.97 -2.75
CA ALA A 622 -20.06 -10.12 -2.97
C ALA A 622 -20.41 -10.30 -4.46
N GLU A 623 -20.75 -9.22 -5.19
CA GLU A 623 -20.99 -9.27 -6.64
C GLU A 623 -19.79 -9.82 -7.41
N GLU A 624 -18.60 -9.26 -7.18
CA GLU A 624 -17.34 -9.69 -7.80
C GLU A 624 -17.03 -11.17 -7.48
N SER A 625 -17.26 -11.59 -6.24
CA SER A 625 -16.98 -12.95 -5.76
C SER A 625 -17.91 -14.00 -6.38
N VAL A 626 -19.17 -13.68 -6.58
CA VAL A 626 -20.10 -14.57 -7.31
C VAL A 626 -19.61 -14.82 -8.73
N ILE A 627 -19.15 -13.76 -9.42
CA ILE A 627 -18.60 -13.88 -10.77
C ILE A 627 -17.35 -14.78 -10.74
N ALA A 628 -16.41 -14.52 -9.84
CA ALA A 628 -15.16 -15.28 -9.71
C ALA A 628 -15.41 -16.78 -9.44
N ILE A 629 -16.35 -17.12 -8.54
CA ILE A 629 -16.71 -18.52 -8.26
C ILE A 629 -17.33 -19.17 -9.52
N ARG A 630 -18.23 -18.48 -10.22
CA ARG A 630 -18.87 -19.00 -11.44
C ARG A 630 -17.86 -19.23 -12.56
N GLU A 631 -16.95 -18.30 -12.77
CA GLU A 631 -15.87 -18.44 -13.76
C GLU A 631 -14.97 -19.63 -13.44
N SER A 632 -14.62 -19.82 -12.16
CA SER A 632 -13.82 -20.98 -11.73
C SER A 632 -14.49 -22.34 -12.05
N MET A 633 -15.83 -22.37 -12.03
CA MET A 633 -16.62 -23.57 -12.39
C MET A 633 -16.67 -23.84 -13.89
N GLN A 634 -16.52 -22.82 -14.74
CA GLN A 634 -16.54 -22.94 -16.20
C GLN A 634 -15.21 -23.38 -16.79
N ILE A 635 -14.13 -23.31 -16.02
CA ILE A 635 -12.82 -23.78 -16.45
C ILE A 635 -12.86 -25.32 -16.48
N PRO A 636 -12.69 -25.97 -17.66
CA PRO A 636 -12.65 -27.44 -17.72
C PRO A 636 -11.56 -27.98 -16.79
N LYS A 637 -11.86 -29.11 -16.12
CA LYS A 637 -10.87 -29.77 -15.24
C LYS A 637 -9.53 -30.02 -15.92
N GLU A 638 -9.59 -30.32 -17.22
CA GLU A 638 -8.41 -30.52 -18.08
C GLU A 638 -7.53 -29.25 -18.16
N VAL A 639 -8.13 -28.07 -18.21
CA VAL A 639 -7.38 -26.78 -18.23
C VAL A 639 -6.72 -26.50 -16.88
N THR A 640 -7.37 -26.84 -15.78
CA THR A 640 -6.79 -26.74 -14.43
C THR A 640 -5.62 -27.71 -14.28
N GLN A 641 -5.77 -28.96 -14.73
CA GLN A 641 -4.71 -29.95 -14.76
C GLN A 641 -3.55 -29.53 -15.67
N MET A 642 -3.84 -28.98 -16.85
CA MET A 642 -2.80 -28.42 -17.74
C MET A 642 -2.04 -27.26 -17.12
N ARG A 643 -2.71 -26.36 -16.37
CA ARG A 643 -2.01 -25.29 -15.65
C ARG A 643 -1.08 -25.83 -14.57
N GLU A 644 -1.54 -26.79 -13.77
CA GLU A 644 -0.71 -27.47 -12.77
C GLU A 644 0.46 -28.21 -13.41
N GLU A 645 0.28 -28.82 -14.57
CA GLU A 645 1.34 -29.51 -15.30
C GLU A 645 2.33 -28.53 -15.94
N VAL A 646 1.86 -27.40 -16.47
CA VAL A 646 2.71 -26.31 -16.96
C VAL A 646 3.55 -25.71 -15.84
N ASP A 647 2.97 -25.48 -14.66
CA ASP A 647 3.72 -24.96 -13.53
C ASP A 647 4.75 -25.97 -13.00
N LYS A 648 4.44 -27.25 -13.05
CA LYS A 648 5.39 -28.33 -12.75
C LYS A 648 6.52 -28.41 -13.77
N LEU A 649 6.19 -28.29 -15.06
CA LEU A 649 7.17 -28.25 -16.15
C LEU A 649 8.05 -27.00 -16.10
N LYS A 650 7.49 -25.83 -15.73
CA LYS A 650 8.28 -24.62 -15.50
C LYS A 650 9.26 -24.80 -14.34
N ALA A 651 8.84 -25.41 -13.24
CA ALA A 651 9.70 -25.72 -12.12
C ALA A 651 10.82 -26.71 -12.52
N GLN A 652 10.51 -27.75 -13.29
CA GLN A 652 11.49 -28.70 -13.82
C GLN A 652 12.44 -28.06 -14.83
N ASN A 653 11.93 -27.16 -15.67
CA ASN A 653 12.76 -26.42 -16.65
C ASN A 653 13.72 -25.46 -15.93
N LEU A 654 13.26 -24.81 -14.87
CA LEU A 654 14.11 -23.98 -14.01
C LEU A 654 15.23 -24.82 -13.38
N GLU A 655 14.91 -26.03 -12.91
CA GLU A 655 15.90 -26.98 -12.36
C GLU A 655 16.90 -27.47 -13.41
N LEU A 656 16.44 -27.70 -14.65
CA LEU A 656 17.33 -28.10 -15.77
C LEU A 656 18.24 -26.96 -16.21
N VAL A 657 17.74 -25.73 -16.29
CA VAL A 657 18.55 -24.53 -16.60
C VAL A 657 19.63 -24.35 -15.52
N GLN A 658 19.25 -24.50 -14.23
CA GLN A 658 20.20 -24.46 -13.11
C GLN A 658 21.29 -25.55 -13.18
N ARG A 659 21.01 -26.70 -13.79
CA ARG A 659 22.00 -27.77 -14.02
C ARG A 659 22.89 -27.52 -15.23
N LEU A 660 22.43 -26.75 -16.21
CA LEU A 660 23.21 -26.37 -17.41
C LEU A 660 24.12 -25.17 -17.13
N ASP A 661 23.78 -24.32 -16.18
CA ASP A 661 24.56 -23.17 -15.74
C ASP A 661 25.69 -23.56 -14.73
N LYS A 662 25.73 -24.81 -14.30
CA LYS A 662 26.83 -25.44 -13.53
C LYS A 662 27.82 -26.13 -14.46
#